data_a4f3579117169b19b9db8f372de777c8
#
_entry.id   a4f3579117169b19b9db8f372de777c8
#
_cell.length_a   1.000
_cell.length_b   1.000
_cell.length_c   1.000
_cell.angle_alpha   90.00
_cell.angle_beta   90.00
_cell.angle_gamma   90.00
#
_symmetry.space_group_name_H-M   'P 1'
#
loop_
_entity.id
_entity.type
_entity.pdbx_description
1 polymer ?
#
loop_
_entity_poly.entity_id
_entity_poly.type
_entity_poly.pdbx_seq_one_letter_code
_entity_poly.pdbx_strand_id
1 'polypeptide(L)'
;MKKIFTLLLAALFATSVASAQQVAFNRPPQEMVDIALATPAPEPLFNHDCSAVLYMWENSNIPIAEVPIDGLYLAGVHVNPKKFCRIREKGYYTLTFKRIPNGNEVNVSGLPEGSAALHAVWNPSGNKVAILNRESDGVYLYTASLEDGKATRISNRRINTVAKKFLMWINDEEIITACVVDGGSAPVQGAPIGPIVQESLGKKVRKRTVQGLLRDNYDVECFNYYFTSQLVRISASGEKEIGAPALYRTISISPDRNHLMIYRVTEPAYTAQFSNFKSKTTIEDLEGNVLKHVKSRSNLSWRADKPATITWTRTAKKDADYKNSVYEQKAPFTEKPRLVLRTTKPLEKIYWGNENFALVVEKEKGTVTISSFKPGESALNTVVSYSSRNLYELPGEPIMVNNEYGRSVVWTNDKCNEVLFKGVGYTPDGQMPELVLYKLDKNKSKVLWKCKAPYFEEVIAAKDPAARLFIISRESLDEQKNFYLCDFDKKSQIAISDFPLPYPALKGVKCEVMRYKRADGVELVSKVWLPAGYDANRDGKLPVLLWAYPRTFKNAEAAARPKFSFYNYPKILNTTGSFLFWLTQGYCVMEAMAMPLIPTDGNKRANETFIKQLTMNAEAAINALDKAGYGDRNRVAVGGHSYGSFMTANLLAHTKLFKAGIARSGAFNRSLTPYGFQNESRNYWGSYKMYQDMSPFNYAHKLSGAILLIHANRDENTGTFTIQSERFYQALRGQNKYVRYVELPLDGHRYLITENVLHVLYETHLWLEKYVKNADANPTDKPSDEESKDGKKSKKANADNM
;
A
#
# COMPACT_ATOMS: atom_id res chain seq x y z
N MET A 1 -24.25 -61.88 23.37
CA MET A 1 -24.77 -61.03 22.28
C MET A 1 -25.20 -59.62 22.64
N LYS A 2 -25.45 -59.29 23.92
CA LYS A 2 -25.83 -57.86 24.31
C LYS A 2 -24.67 -56.89 24.43
N LYS A 3 -23.40 -57.28 24.51
CA LYS A 3 -22.26 -56.35 24.64
C LYS A 3 -21.63 -55.93 23.31
N ILE A 4 -21.95 -56.59 22.21
CA ILE A 4 -21.47 -56.26 20.84
C ILE A 4 -22.37 -55.19 20.21
N PHE A 5 -23.65 -55.14 20.61
CA PHE A 5 -24.57 -54.12 20.06
C PHE A 5 -24.36 -52.73 20.62
N THR A 6 -23.77 -52.59 21.81
CA THR A 6 -23.51 -51.27 22.42
C THR A 6 -22.25 -50.60 21.88
N LEU A 7 -21.30 -51.34 21.34
CA LEU A 7 -20.10 -50.82 20.69
C LEU A 7 -20.34 -50.41 19.24
N LEU A 8 -21.29 -51.02 18.55
CA LEU A 8 -21.67 -50.61 17.17
C LEU A 8 -22.57 -49.36 17.13
N LEU A 9 -23.32 -49.07 18.20
CA LEU A 9 -24.11 -47.83 18.29
C LEU A 9 -23.27 -46.61 18.69
N ALA A 10 -22.10 -46.77 19.34
CA ALA A 10 -21.18 -45.69 19.68
C ALA A 10 -20.31 -45.26 18.49
N ALA A 11 -20.16 -46.14 17.46
CA ALA A 11 -19.38 -45.83 16.25
C ALA A 11 -20.18 -45.11 15.14
N LEU A 12 -21.51 -45.03 15.27
CA LEU A 12 -22.41 -44.44 14.27
C LEU A 12 -22.82 -43.00 14.57
N PHE A 13 -22.34 -42.39 15.66
CA PHE A 13 -22.59 -40.98 15.96
C PHE A 13 -21.35 -40.10 15.95
N ALA A 14 -20.28 -40.49 15.25
CA ALA A 14 -19.24 -39.58 14.85
C ALA A 14 -19.65 -38.81 13.57
N THR A 15 -20.88 -38.27 13.55
CA THR A 15 -21.17 -37.15 12.67
C THR A 15 -20.28 -36.01 13.14
N SER A 16 -19.29 -35.66 12.33
CA SER A 16 -18.45 -34.51 12.56
C SER A 16 -19.32 -33.25 12.59
N VAL A 17 -19.82 -32.90 13.79
CA VAL A 17 -20.34 -31.59 14.05
C VAL A 17 -19.15 -30.68 13.89
N ALA A 18 -19.10 -30.01 12.77
CA ALA A 18 -18.12 -28.95 12.54
C ALA A 18 -18.45 -27.81 13.52
N SER A 19 -17.90 -27.90 14.73
CA SER A 19 -17.96 -26.83 15.71
C SER A 19 -16.86 -25.81 15.39
N ALA A 20 -17.14 -24.53 15.57
CA ALA A 20 -16.09 -23.52 15.60
C ALA A 20 -15.13 -23.87 16.75
N GLN A 21 -13.87 -24.11 16.42
CA GLN A 21 -12.84 -24.47 17.39
C GLN A 21 -11.71 -23.44 17.30
N GLN A 22 -11.35 -22.87 18.45
CA GLN A 22 -10.11 -22.10 18.53
C GLN A 22 -8.94 -23.09 18.53
N VAL A 23 -8.03 -22.94 17.59
CA VAL A 23 -6.82 -23.74 17.47
C VAL A 23 -5.59 -22.89 17.81
N ALA A 24 -4.52 -23.54 18.27
CA ALA A 24 -3.24 -22.87 18.46
C ALA A 24 -2.67 -22.38 17.14
N PHE A 25 -1.84 -21.33 17.18
CA PHE A 25 -1.07 -20.91 16.02
C PHE A 25 -0.12 -22.01 15.59
N ASN A 26 -0.18 -22.38 14.32
CA ASN A 26 0.70 -23.37 13.71
C ASN A 26 1.70 -22.69 12.78
N ARG A 27 2.79 -23.37 12.50
CA ARG A 27 3.86 -22.89 11.63
C ARG A 27 3.95 -23.74 10.35
N PRO A 28 4.24 -23.12 9.19
CA PRO A 28 4.48 -23.83 7.94
C PRO A 28 5.85 -24.54 7.98
N PRO A 29 6.26 -25.26 6.91
CA PRO A 29 7.63 -25.78 6.77
C PRO A 29 8.69 -24.71 7.04
N GLN A 30 9.85 -25.13 7.57
CA GLN A 30 10.87 -24.22 8.10
C GLN A 30 11.39 -23.23 7.04
N GLU A 31 11.56 -23.67 5.80
CA GLU A 31 11.99 -22.79 4.70
C GLU A 31 11.01 -21.62 4.45
N MET A 32 9.71 -21.85 4.62
CA MET A 32 8.72 -20.79 4.52
C MET A 32 8.79 -19.85 5.74
N VAL A 33 9.08 -20.38 6.94
CA VAL A 33 9.29 -19.57 8.15
C VAL A 33 10.48 -18.66 7.95
N ASP A 34 11.59 -19.19 7.46
CA ASP A 34 12.84 -18.45 7.23
C ASP A 34 12.63 -17.32 6.23
N ILE A 35 11.90 -17.57 5.14
CA ILE A 35 11.52 -16.53 4.18
C ILE A 35 10.57 -15.49 4.79
N ALA A 36 9.58 -15.91 5.56
CA ALA A 36 8.57 -15.01 6.14
C ALA A 36 9.14 -14.06 7.19
N LEU A 37 10.15 -14.52 7.93
CA LEU A 37 10.78 -13.78 9.03
C LEU A 37 12.09 -13.09 8.61
N ALA A 38 12.58 -13.32 7.40
CA ALA A 38 13.78 -12.68 6.91
C ALA A 38 13.65 -11.16 6.87
N THR A 39 14.75 -10.49 7.17
CA THR A 39 14.84 -9.02 7.11
C THR A 39 15.32 -8.60 5.72
N PRO A 40 14.51 -7.89 4.94
CA PRO A 40 14.90 -7.40 3.62
C PRO A 40 15.93 -6.27 3.73
N ALA A 41 16.46 -5.79 2.58
CA ALA A 41 17.33 -4.62 2.53
C ALA A 41 16.67 -3.42 3.27
N PRO A 42 17.47 -2.62 4.00
CA PRO A 42 16.96 -1.51 4.79
C PRO A 42 16.44 -0.37 3.91
N GLU A 43 15.58 0.45 4.49
CA GLU A 43 15.16 1.71 3.89
C GLU A 43 16.26 2.76 4.09
N PRO A 44 16.80 3.39 3.02
CA PRO A 44 17.83 4.41 3.15
C PRO A 44 17.20 5.78 3.39
N LEU A 45 17.67 6.52 4.39
CA LEU A 45 17.36 7.92 4.63
C LEU A 45 18.64 8.75 4.45
N PHE A 46 18.81 9.32 3.25
CA PHE A 46 19.96 10.18 2.96
C PHE A 46 19.82 11.54 3.66
N ASN A 47 20.94 12.11 4.13
CA ASN A 47 20.97 13.50 4.54
C ASN A 47 20.87 14.43 3.31
N HIS A 48 20.73 15.74 3.53
CA HIS A 48 20.34 16.70 2.49
C HIS A 48 21.35 16.83 1.33
N ASP A 49 22.65 16.56 1.54
CA ASP A 49 23.72 16.62 0.54
C ASP A 49 24.20 15.24 0.06
N CYS A 50 23.52 14.17 0.53
CA CYS A 50 23.90 12.78 0.24
C CYS A 50 25.36 12.45 0.64
N SER A 51 25.90 13.09 1.69
CA SER A 51 27.19 12.75 2.27
C SER A 51 27.10 11.63 3.31
N ALA A 52 25.87 11.34 3.79
CA ALA A 52 25.60 10.27 4.73
C ALA A 52 24.22 9.64 4.48
N VAL A 53 24.04 8.43 4.98
CA VAL A 53 22.78 7.69 4.97
C VAL A 53 22.55 7.06 6.35
N LEU A 54 21.29 7.06 6.77
CA LEU A 54 20.79 6.21 7.85
C LEU A 54 20.06 5.03 7.20
N TYR A 55 20.57 3.82 7.36
CA TYR A 55 19.87 2.60 6.99
C TYR A 55 18.92 2.21 8.12
N MET A 56 17.65 2.01 7.78
CA MET A 56 16.61 1.67 8.74
C MET A 56 16.06 0.28 8.42
N TRP A 57 16.31 -0.67 9.35
CA TRP A 57 15.94 -2.07 9.19
C TRP A 57 14.57 -2.33 9.81
N GLU A 58 13.63 -2.78 8.99
CA GLU A 58 12.26 -3.10 9.36
C GLU A 58 12.12 -4.62 9.57
N ASN A 59 11.43 -5.06 10.63
CA ASN A 59 10.96 -6.44 10.69
C ASN A 59 9.81 -6.65 9.71
N SER A 60 9.78 -7.81 9.06
CA SER A 60 8.72 -8.14 8.10
C SER A 60 7.32 -8.10 8.71
N ASN A 61 7.20 -8.40 10.02
CA ASN A 61 5.93 -8.54 10.73
C ASN A 61 6.04 -8.02 12.17
N ILE A 62 4.88 -7.92 12.85
CA ILE A 62 4.75 -7.45 14.23
C ILE A 62 4.37 -8.64 15.12
N PRO A 63 5.06 -8.93 16.23
CA PRO A 63 4.63 -9.94 17.19
C PRO A 63 3.23 -9.65 17.74
N ILE A 64 2.40 -10.68 17.91
CA ILE A 64 1.03 -10.52 18.45
C ILE A 64 1.03 -9.87 19.83
N ALA A 65 2.04 -10.15 20.64
CA ALA A 65 2.20 -9.57 21.99
C ALA A 65 2.34 -8.04 21.98
N GLU A 66 2.75 -7.43 20.86
CA GLU A 66 2.82 -5.97 20.70
C GLU A 66 1.48 -5.32 20.31
N VAL A 67 0.45 -6.12 19.98
CA VAL A 67 -0.84 -5.64 19.51
C VAL A 67 -1.84 -5.62 20.67
N PRO A 68 -2.36 -4.46 21.09
CA PRO A 68 -3.29 -4.38 22.22
C PRO A 68 -4.64 -5.02 21.87
N ILE A 69 -5.16 -5.81 22.80
CA ILE A 69 -6.49 -6.42 22.70
C ILE A 69 -7.58 -5.35 22.82
N ASP A 70 -7.37 -4.39 23.70
CA ASP A 70 -8.25 -3.26 24.04
C ASP A 70 -8.09 -2.04 23.13
N GLY A 71 -7.48 -2.23 21.96
CA GLY A 71 -7.29 -1.17 20.99
C GLY A 71 -8.60 -0.55 20.51
N LEU A 72 -8.60 0.78 20.37
CA LEU A 72 -9.77 1.55 19.98
C LEU A 72 -9.78 1.79 18.44
N TYR A 73 -10.98 1.86 17.86
CA TYR A 73 -11.14 2.22 16.45
C TYR A 73 -11.98 3.50 16.32
N LEU A 74 -11.30 4.64 16.23
CA LEU A 74 -11.87 5.97 16.33
C LEU A 74 -11.70 6.74 15.02
N ALA A 75 -12.78 7.17 14.42
CA ALA A 75 -12.80 7.99 13.19
C ALA A 75 -11.88 7.45 12.07
N GLY A 76 -11.82 6.12 11.91
CA GLY A 76 -11.00 5.44 10.90
C GLY A 76 -9.54 5.21 11.29
N VAL A 77 -9.17 5.41 12.56
CA VAL A 77 -7.81 5.20 13.08
C VAL A 77 -7.84 4.15 14.19
N HIS A 78 -6.98 3.13 14.08
CA HIS A 78 -6.77 2.18 15.16
C HIS A 78 -5.76 2.73 16.16
N VAL A 79 -6.20 2.98 17.39
CA VAL A 79 -5.43 3.62 18.46
C VAL A 79 -4.96 2.60 19.48
N ASN A 80 -3.69 2.64 19.82
CA ASN A 80 -3.12 1.98 20.99
C ASN A 80 -3.28 2.93 22.19
N PRO A 81 -4.21 2.67 23.11
CA PRO A 81 -4.54 3.59 24.19
C PRO A 81 -3.39 3.72 25.20
N LYS A 82 -2.58 2.69 25.39
CA LYS A 82 -1.44 2.73 26.31
C LYS A 82 -0.30 3.58 25.80
N LYS A 83 0.00 3.46 24.48
CA LYS A 83 1.21 4.05 23.88
C LYS A 83 0.97 5.37 23.14
N PHE A 84 -0.26 5.84 23.00
CA PHE A 84 -0.65 7.02 22.19
C PHE A 84 -0.06 6.99 20.77
N CYS A 85 -0.16 5.83 20.14
CA CYS A 85 0.27 5.63 18.76
C CYS A 85 -0.78 4.79 18.00
N ARG A 86 -0.54 4.54 16.72
CA ARG A 86 -1.41 3.64 15.95
C ARG A 86 -1.08 2.18 16.23
N ILE A 87 -2.10 1.33 16.22
CA ILE A 87 -1.93 -0.13 16.29
C ILE A 87 -1.38 -0.64 14.95
N ARG A 88 -0.59 -1.71 14.98
CA ARG A 88 -0.02 -2.37 13.80
C ARG A 88 0.82 -1.43 12.92
N GLU A 89 1.43 -0.43 13.55
CA GLU A 89 2.38 0.43 12.89
C GLU A 89 3.76 -0.23 12.96
N LYS A 90 4.31 -0.55 11.80
CA LYS A 90 5.66 -1.08 11.68
C LYS A 90 6.68 -0.06 12.16
N GLY A 91 7.79 -0.56 12.65
CA GLY A 91 8.92 0.24 13.10
C GLY A 91 10.24 -0.37 12.66
N TYR A 92 11.28 0.41 12.79
CA TYR A 92 12.65 0.02 12.48
C TYR A 92 13.35 -0.38 13.78
N TYR A 93 13.86 -1.59 13.83
CA TYR A 93 14.45 -2.18 15.04
C TYR A 93 15.97 -2.05 15.06
N THR A 94 16.59 -1.84 13.90
CA THR A 94 18.02 -1.55 13.78
C THR A 94 18.22 -0.33 12.91
N LEU A 95 19.07 0.56 13.32
CA LEU A 95 19.45 1.79 12.63
C LEU A 95 20.97 1.82 12.48
N THR A 96 21.48 2.13 11.29
CA THR A 96 22.92 2.12 11.01
C THR A 96 23.27 3.34 10.17
N PHE A 97 24.18 4.16 10.65
CA PHE A 97 24.75 5.27 9.90
C PHE A 97 25.89 4.82 8.99
N LYS A 98 26.03 5.48 7.85
CA LYS A 98 27.20 5.35 6.98
C LYS A 98 27.50 6.65 6.26
N ARG A 99 28.78 7.07 6.26
CA ARG A 99 29.25 8.19 5.44
C ARG A 99 29.50 7.71 4.01
N ILE A 100 29.13 8.52 3.04
CA ILE A 100 29.24 8.20 1.61
C ILE A 100 30.45 8.92 1.01
N PRO A 101 31.26 8.20 0.18
CA PRO A 101 31.04 6.84 -0.31
C PRO A 101 31.63 5.74 0.56
N ASN A 102 32.70 5.95 1.30
CA ASN A 102 33.56 4.86 1.84
C ASN A 102 33.63 4.83 3.38
N GLY A 103 32.68 5.45 4.07
CA GLY A 103 32.65 5.41 5.53
C GLY A 103 32.29 4.01 6.07
N ASN A 104 32.77 3.71 7.27
CA ASN A 104 32.33 2.53 8.01
C ASN A 104 30.87 2.68 8.45
N GLU A 105 30.22 1.56 8.64
CA GLU A 105 28.89 1.50 9.25
C GLU A 105 29.00 1.69 10.77
N VAL A 106 28.15 2.55 11.33
CA VAL A 106 28.04 2.86 12.75
C VAL A 106 26.64 2.54 13.22
N ASN A 107 26.47 1.49 14.01
CA ASN A 107 25.17 1.13 14.57
C ASN A 107 24.69 2.18 15.57
N VAL A 108 23.40 2.51 15.50
CA VAL A 108 22.78 3.37 16.52
C VAL A 108 22.61 2.56 17.80
N SER A 109 23.20 3.07 18.87
CA SER A 109 23.18 2.50 20.23
C SER A 109 22.39 3.41 21.17
N GLY A 110 22.00 2.91 22.36
CA GLY A 110 21.31 3.70 23.38
C GLY A 110 19.78 3.76 23.22
N LEU A 111 19.21 3.13 22.22
CA LEU A 111 17.76 2.87 22.17
C LEU A 111 17.44 1.66 23.06
N PRO A 112 16.32 1.67 23.84
CA PRO A 112 15.92 0.54 24.68
C PRO A 112 15.73 -0.75 23.88
N GLU A 113 16.09 -1.88 24.47
CA GLU A 113 15.87 -3.20 23.88
C GLU A 113 14.36 -3.45 23.61
N GLY A 114 14.04 -4.05 22.47
CA GLY A 114 12.67 -4.32 22.06
C GLY A 114 11.88 -3.06 21.63
N SER A 115 12.50 -1.87 21.65
CA SER A 115 11.89 -0.66 21.09
C SER A 115 12.01 -0.60 19.58
N ALA A 116 11.23 0.28 18.95
CA ALA A 116 11.26 0.45 17.51
C ALA A 116 11.14 1.93 17.10
N ALA A 117 12.02 2.39 16.24
CA ALA A 117 11.93 3.72 15.66
C ALA A 117 10.72 3.78 14.69
N LEU A 118 9.80 4.69 14.94
CA LEU A 118 8.63 4.91 14.08
C LEU A 118 8.90 5.93 12.97
N HIS A 119 9.85 6.83 13.19
CA HIS A 119 10.19 7.92 12.28
C HIS A 119 11.55 8.51 12.62
N ALA A 120 12.30 8.91 11.62
CA ALA A 120 13.58 9.60 11.79
C ALA A 120 13.68 10.77 10.80
N VAL A 121 14.32 11.87 11.21
CA VAL A 121 14.52 13.07 10.38
C VAL A 121 15.89 13.66 10.67
N TRP A 122 16.68 13.93 9.62
CA TRP A 122 17.96 14.61 9.73
C TRP A 122 17.78 16.07 10.18
N ASN A 123 18.72 16.55 10.99
CA ASN A 123 18.82 17.97 11.33
C ASN A 123 19.30 18.79 10.11
N PRO A 124 19.22 20.13 10.17
CA PRO A 124 19.65 20.99 9.06
C PRO A 124 21.07 20.79 8.60
N SER A 125 22.04 20.58 9.51
CA SER A 125 23.43 20.33 9.15
C SER A 125 23.70 18.90 8.66
N GLY A 126 22.74 17.97 8.76
CA GLY A 126 22.87 16.59 8.26
C GLY A 126 23.84 15.70 9.02
N ASN A 127 24.11 16.01 10.28
CA ASN A 127 25.04 15.28 11.15
C ASN A 127 24.38 14.59 12.36
N LYS A 128 23.07 14.81 12.55
CA LYS A 128 22.27 14.27 13.66
C LYS A 128 20.89 13.91 13.16
N VAL A 129 20.25 12.89 13.69
CA VAL A 129 18.84 12.56 13.42
C VAL A 129 18.02 12.66 14.68
N ALA A 130 16.78 13.16 14.54
CA ALA A 130 15.73 13.01 15.54
C ALA A 130 14.97 11.72 15.25
N ILE A 131 14.62 10.98 16.31
CA ILE A 131 13.97 9.67 16.22
C ILE A 131 12.74 9.66 17.15
N LEU A 132 11.56 9.31 16.61
CA LEU A 132 10.42 8.94 17.43
C LEU A 132 10.52 7.43 17.70
N ASN A 133 10.86 7.07 18.93
CA ASN A 133 11.06 5.68 19.33
C ASN A 133 9.89 5.16 20.16
N ARG A 134 9.28 4.04 19.72
CA ARG A 134 8.18 3.37 20.42
C ARG A 134 8.75 2.37 21.43
N GLU A 135 8.43 2.58 22.69
CA GLU A 135 8.79 1.75 23.83
C GLU A 135 7.56 0.96 24.35
N SER A 136 7.70 0.32 25.51
CA SER A 136 6.65 -0.50 26.12
C SER A 136 5.42 0.29 26.59
N ASP A 137 5.61 1.57 26.94
CA ASP A 137 4.61 2.44 27.58
C ASP A 137 4.28 3.72 26.79
N GLY A 138 5.00 4.01 25.70
CA GLY A 138 4.79 5.22 24.93
C GLY A 138 5.71 5.35 23.72
N VAL A 139 5.66 6.53 23.12
CA VAL A 139 6.61 6.99 22.10
C VAL A 139 7.42 8.14 22.70
N TYR A 140 8.73 8.12 22.50
CA TYR A 140 9.64 9.10 23.06
C TYR A 140 10.58 9.67 22.01
N LEU A 141 11.10 10.87 22.27
CA LEU A 141 11.98 11.59 21.37
C LEU A 141 13.45 11.36 21.75
N TYR A 142 14.20 10.88 20.76
CA TYR A 142 15.65 10.69 20.82
C TYR A 142 16.34 11.52 19.75
N THR A 143 17.62 11.83 19.98
CA THR A 143 18.54 12.26 18.93
C THR A 143 19.72 11.32 18.85
N ALA A 144 20.22 11.02 17.65
CA ALA A 144 21.40 10.21 17.44
C ALA A 144 22.41 10.92 16.55
N SER A 145 23.68 10.88 16.92
CA SER A 145 24.79 11.52 16.20
C SER A 145 25.32 10.60 15.11
N LEU A 146 25.62 11.17 13.95
CA LEU A 146 26.33 10.46 12.85
C LEU A 146 27.78 10.08 13.24
N GLU A 147 28.38 10.76 14.20
CA GLU A 147 29.78 10.58 14.56
C GLU A 147 30.02 9.27 15.31
N ASP A 148 29.22 9.02 16.34
CA ASP A 148 29.37 7.89 17.24
C ASP A 148 28.19 6.92 17.29
N GLY A 149 27.10 7.24 16.60
CA GLY A 149 25.87 6.46 16.60
C GLY A 149 25.09 6.47 17.90
N LYS A 150 25.49 7.30 18.90
CA LYS A 150 24.86 7.32 20.21
C LYS A 150 23.50 8.03 20.17
N ALA A 151 22.43 7.30 20.46
CA ALA A 151 21.10 7.84 20.66
C ALA A 151 20.93 8.27 22.13
N THR A 152 20.38 9.46 22.32
CA THR A 152 20.08 10.03 23.64
C THR A 152 18.63 10.49 23.67
N ARG A 153 17.89 10.08 24.69
CA ARG A 153 16.54 10.56 24.96
C ARG A 153 16.61 12.01 25.42
N ILE A 154 15.92 12.91 24.71
CA ILE A 154 16.01 14.36 24.97
C ILE A 154 14.77 14.91 25.67
N SER A 155 13.72 14.10 25.88
CA SER A 155 12.52 14.48 26.62
C SER A 155 11.88 13.29 27.31
N ASN A 156 11.35 13.51 28.50
CA ASN A 156 10.54 12.52 29.22
C ASN A 156 9.04 12.59 28.86
N ARG A 157 8.61 13.57 28.07
CA ARG A 157 7.23 13.64 27.59
C ARG A 157 6.95 12.53 26.59
N ARG A 158 5.78 11.89 26.74
CA ARG A 158 5.28 10.96 25.73
C ARG A 158 4.84 11.73 24.49
N ILE A 159 5.26 11.27 23.33
CA ILE A 159 4.89 11.85 22.04
C ILE A 159 3.57 11.23 21.58
N ASN A 160 2.63 12.05 21.13
CA ASN A 160 1.36 11.62 20.57
C ASN A 160 1.48 11.44 19.06
N THR A 161 1.48 10.19 18.60
CA THR A 161 1.58 9.86 17.18
C THR A 161 0.26 9.33 16.57
N VAL A 162 -0.84 9.36 17.33
CA VAL A 162 -2.16 8.87 16.90
C VAL A 162 -2.66 9.59 15.65
N ALA A 163 -2.67 10.92 15.65
CA ALA A 163 -3.10 11.70 14.50
C ALA A 163 -2.07 11.61 13.36
N LYS A 164 -0.83 11.94 13.67
CA LYS A 164 0.31 11.96 12.74
C LYS A 164 1.62 12.06 13.53
N LYS A 165 2.71 11.57 12.97
CA LYS A 165 4.08 11.77 13.49
C LYS A 165 4.56 13.17 13.16
N PHE A 166 4.44 14.10 14.10
CA PHE A 166 4.97 15.44 13.92
C PHE A 166 6.39 15.50 14.49
N LEU A 167 7.37 15.78 13.65
CA LEU A 167 8.78 15.84 14.00
C LEU A 167 9.47 16.84 13.08
N MET A 168 9.83 18.00 13.59
CA MET A 168 10.34 19.12 12.79
C MET A 168 11.48 19.81 13.51
N TRP A 169 12.65 19.83 12.89
CA TRP A 169 13.77 20.63 13.37
C TRP A 169 13.53 22.13 13.12
N ILE A 170 13.77 22.98 14.13
CA ILE A 170 13.85 24.43 14.01
C ILE A 170 15.26 24.81 13.57
N ASN A 171 16.26 24.26 14.26
CA ASN A 171 17.68 24.40 14.02
C ASN A 171 18.37 23.06 14.32
N ASP A 172 19.69 23.02 14.49
CA ASP A 172 20.42 21.76 14.76
C ASP A 172 20.21 21.20 16.15
N GLU A 173 19.59 21.96 17.08
CA GLU A 173 19.44 21.59 18.49
C GLU A 173 17.98 21.55 18.97
N GLU A 174 17.06 22.23 18.29
CA GLU A 174 15.66 22.33 18.70
C GLU A 174 14.70 21.63 17.75
N ILE A 175 13.74 20.93 18.32
CA ILE A 175 12.73 20.13 17.62
C ILE A 175 11.32 20.56 18.07
N ILE A 176 10.39 20.66 17.15
CA ILE A 176 8.96 20.73 17.44
C ILE A 176 8.33 19.35 17.24
N THR A 177 7.57 18.92 18.25
CA THR A 177 6.77 17.68 18.18
C THR A 177 5.44 17.86 18.92
N ALA A 178 4.53 16.88 18.78
CA ALA A 178 3.24 16.86 19.46
C ALA A 178 3.29 15.86 20.62
N CYS A 179 3.15 16.36 21.84
CA CYS A 179 3.18 15.56 23.06
C CYS A 179 1.77 15.19 23.53
N VAL A 180 1.68 14.11 24.30
CA VAL A 180 0.47 13.76 25.06
C VAL A 180 0.20 14.88 26.05
N VAL A 181 -1.07 15.24 26.26
CA VAL A 181 -1.48 16.23 27.24
C VAL A 181 -1.46 15.61 28.64
N ASP A 182 -0.72 16.19 29.54
CA ASP A 182 -0.62 15.70 30.90
C ASP A 182 -1.88 15.99 31.73
N GLY A 183 -2.14 15.18 32.78
CA GLY A 183 -3.18 15.45 33.80
C GLY A 183 -4.59 14.97 33.43
N GLY A 184 -4.83 14.38 32.28
CA GLY A 184 -6.13 13.80 31.92
C GLY A 184 -6.24 12.31 32.26
N SER A 185 -7.41 11.84 32.64
CA SER A 185 -7.74 10.41 32.75
C SER A 185 -8.38 9.90 31.46
N ALA A 186 -7.99 8.70 31.02
CA ALA A 186 -8.65 8.07 29.88
C ALA A 186 -10.14 7.87 30.14
N PRO A 187 -11.03 8.16 29.17
CA PRO A 187 -12.45 7.88 29.34
C PRO A 187 -12.70 6.42 29.66
N VAL A 188 -13.60 6.17 30.59
CA VAL A 188 -14.01 4.82 31.00
C VAL A 188 -15.37 4.54 30.41
N GLN A 189 -15.50 3.41 29.71
CA GLN A 189 -16.78 2.99 29.15
C GLN A 189 -17.74 2.59 30.28
N GLY A 190 -18.75 3.41 30.50
CA GLY A 190 -19.86 3.09 31.40
C GLY A 190 -20.94 2.26 30.72
N ALA A 191 -22.01 1.96 31.47
CA ALA A 191 -23.22 1.38 30.90
C ALA A 191 -23.78 2.34 29.81
N PRO A 192 -24.29 1.82 28.69
CA PRO A 192 -24.92 2.66 27.66
C PRO A 192 -26.06 3.49 28.26
N ILE A 193 -26.04 4.78 28.02
CA ILE A 193 -27.10 5.71 28.51
C ILE A 193 -28.38 5.63 27.67
N GLY A 194 -28.33 4.94 26.51
CA GLY A 194 -29.45 4.76 25.60
C GLY A 194 -29.03 4.14 24.27
N PRO A 195 -29.97 3.93 23.34
CA PRO A 195 -29.69 3.39 22.03
C PRO A 195 -28.97 4.41 21.13
N ILE A 196 -28.16 3.91 20.20
CA ILE A 196 -27.58 4.71 19.13
C ILE A 196 -28.64 4.94 18.07
N VAL A 197 -29.00 6.20 17.80
CA VAL A 197 -29.98 6.58 16.82
C VAL A 197 -29.29 7.26 15.61
N GLN A 198 -29.60 6.77 14.43
CA GLN A 198 -29.15 7.41 13.16
C GLN A 198 -30.38 7.75 12.31
N GLU A 199 -30.48 9.01 11.90
CA GLU A 199 -31.61 9.50 11.13
C GLU A 199 -31.14 10.05 9.77
N SER A 200 -31.96 9.87 8.74
CA SER A 200 -31.80 10.50 7.44
C SER A 200 -33.04 11.30 7.09
N LEU A 201 -32.91 12.61 6.92
CA LEU A 201 -33.99 13.54 6.55
C LEU A 201 -34.17 13.64 5.02
N GLY A 202 -34.01 12.54 4.30
CA GLY A 202 -34.28 12.48 2.86
C GLY A 202 -33.21 13.13 1.97
N LYS A 203 -32.15 13.69 2.52
CA LYS A 203 -31.06 14.28 1.73
C LYS A 203 -30.21 13.16 1.11
N LYS A 204 -30.20 13.07 -0.21
CA LYS A 204 -29.42 12.08 -0.95
C LYS A 204 -27.93 12.25 -0.69
N VAL A 205 -27.30 11.25 -0.07
CA VAL A 205 -25.88 11.17 0.13
C VAL A 205 -25.34 9.97 -0.63
N ARG A 206 -24.51 10.20 -1.64
CA ARG A 206 -23.82 9.12 -2.38
C ARG A 206 -22.42 8.94 -1.83
N LYS A 207 -22.24 7.98 -0.93
CA LYS A 207 -20.92 7.66 -0.35
C LYS A 207 -20.74 6.14 -0.29
N ARG A 208 -19.50 5.68 -0.49
CA ARG A 208 -19.14 4.31 -0.18
C ARG A 208 -19.24 4.08 1.33
N THR A 209 -19.58 2.88 1.73
CA THR A 209 -19.56 2.47 3.13
C THR A 209 -18.15 2.64 3.70
N VAL A 210 -18.02 3.22 4.89
CA VAL A 210 -16.76 3.35 5.64
C VAL A 210 -16.95 2.77 7.03
N GLN A 211 -15.87 2.29 7.62
CA GLN A 211 -15.86 1.74 8.99
C GLN A 211 -15.17 2.69 9.98
N GLY A 212 -15.30 2.35 11.26
CA GLY A 212 -14.59 3.03 12.34
C GLY A 212 -15.03 4.48 12.53
N LEU A 213 -16.26 4.81 12.16
CA LEU A 213 -16.84 6.11 12.48
C LEU A 213 -17.08 6.19 13.99
N LEU A 214 -17.09 7.40 14.53
CA LEU A 214 -17.53 7.65 15.91
C LEU A 214 -19.01 7.26 16.00
N ARG A 215 -19.40 6.54 17.06
CA ARG A 215 -20.74 5.94 17.23
C ARG A 215 -21.56 6.63 18.31
N ASP A 216 -20.91 7.01 19.38
CA ASP A 216 -21.53 7.53 20.59
C ASP A 216 -20.64 8.57 21.30
N ASN A 217 -21.10 9.07 22.43
CA ASN A 217 -20.36 10.08 23.21
C ASN A 217 -19.03 9.52 23.75
N TYR A 218 -18.99 8.21 24.11
CA TYR A 218 -17.76 7.59 24.57
C TYR A 218 -16.69 7.57 23.48
N ASP A 219 -17.07 7.23 22.24
CA ASP A 219 -16.14 7.33 21.10
C ASP A 219 -15.64 8.78 20.88
N VAL A 220 -16.51 9.80 21.09
CA VAL A 220 -16.12 11.22 20.98
C VAL A 220 -15.19 11.64 22.11
N GLU A 221 -15.45 11.22 23.33
CA GLU A 221 -14.57 11.49 24.48
C GLU A 221 -13.21 10.83 24.28
N CYS A 222 -13.18 9.54 23.88
CA CYS A 222 -11.94 8.85 23.52
C CYS A 222 -11.21 9.54 22.37
N PHE A 223 -11.95 9.95 21.33
CA PHE A 223 -11.34 10.68 20.22
C PHE A 223 -10.68 11.98 20.71
N ASN A 224 -11.39 12.79 21.48
CA ASN A 224 -10.86 14.04 22.02
C ASN A 224 -9.64 13.78 22.90
N TYR A 225 -9.68 12.78 23.77
CA TYR A 225 -8.58 12.44 24.67
C TYR A 225 -7.33 11.98 23.92
N TYR A 226 -7.47 11.00 23.01
CA TYR A 226 -6.29 10.41 22.33
C TYR A 226 -5.75 11.24 21.17
N PHE A 227 -6.56 12.09 20.52
CA PHE A 227 -6.12 12.90 19.38
C PHE A 227 -5.69 14.32 19.76
N THR A 228 -6.04 14.82 20.94
CA THR A 228 -5.56 16.10 21.42
C THR A 228 -4.08 16.00 21.79
N SER A 229 -3.30 16.98 21.38
CA SER A 229 -1.87 17.06 21.64
C SER A 229 -1.46 18.48 22.05
N GLN A 230 -0.40 18.58 22.86
CA GLN A 230 0.33 19.81 23.13
C GLN A 230 1.53 19.88 22.19
N LEU A 231 1.67 20.98 21.44
CA LEU A 231 2.91 21.25 20.71
C LEU A 231 3.98 21.73 21.67
N VAL A 232 5.18 21.18 21.52
CA VAL A 232 6.32 21.48 22.39
C VAL A 232 7.57 21.66 21.54
N ARG A 233 8.34 22.72 21.83
CA ARG A 233 9.73 22.89 21.43
C ARG A 233 10.59 22.15 22.45
N ILE A 234 11.45 21.27 21.98
CA ILE A 234 12.29 20.43 22.81
C ILE A 234 13.75 20.58 22.37
N SER A 235 14.63 20.81 23.34
CA SER A 235 16.09 20.78 23.16
C SER A 235 16.73 20.17 24.39
N ALA A 236 18.04 19.93 24.35
CA ALA A 236 18.79 19.45 25.51
C ALA A 236 18.78 20.45 26.68
N SER A 237 18.56 21.76 26.43
CA SER A 237 18.50 22.81 27.42
C SER A 237 17.11 23.00 28.06
N GLY A 238 16.07 22.37 27.52
CA GLY A 238 14.72 22.45 28.08
C GLY A 238 13.61 22.34 27.07
N GLU A 239 12.38 22.52 27.56
CA GLU A 239 11.14 22.37 26.82
C GLU A 239 10.31 23.66 26.96
N LYS A 240 9.62 24.02 25.85
CA LYS A 240 8.70 25.17 25.82
C LYS A 240 7.42 24.77 25.04
N GLU A 241 6.27 24.93 25.66
CA GLU A 241 4.98 24.69 25.02
C GLU A 241 4.65 25.78 23.99
N ILE A 242 4.00 25.40 22.90
CA ILE A 242 3.53 26.26 21.82
C ILE A 242 2.01 26.28 21.85
N GLY A 243 1.42 27.44 22.22
CA GLY A 243 -0.03 27.58 22.26
C GLY A 243 -0.73 26.62 23.23
N ALA A 244 -2.04 26.48 23.08
CA ALA A 244 -2.85 25.53 23.87
C ALA A 244 -2.98 24.17 23.20
N PRO A 245 -3.26 23.08 23.95
CA PRO A 245 -3.56 21.78 23.41
C PRO A 245 -4.69 21.83 22.38
N ALA A 246 -4.57 21.06 21.29
CA ALA A 246 -5.57 21.04 20.24
C ALA A 246 -5.59 19.72 19.45
N LEU A 247 -6.62 19.54 18.63
CA LEU A 247 -6.74 18.47 17.67
C LEU A 247 -6.04 18.87 16.36
N TYR A 248 -4.81 18.42 16.19
CA TYR A 248 -4.00 18.75 15.01
C TYR A 248 -4.20 17.74 13.89
N ARG A 249 -4.66 18.18 12.70
CA ARG A 249 -4.71 17.35 11.51
C ARG A 249 -3.38 17.36 10.74
N THR A 250 -2.77 18.54 10.61
CA THR A 250 -1.48 18.73 9.93
C THR A 250 -0.79 19.97 10.50
N ILE A 251 0.52 19.85 10.62
CA ILE A 251 1.42 20.95 10.98
C ILE A 251 2.58 20.93 10.00
N SER A 252 3.02 22.08 9.53
CA SER A 252 4.21 22.22 8.72
C SER A 252 4.95 23.50 9.07
N ILE A 253 6.28 23.42 9.10
CA ILE A 253 7.15 24.56 9.36
C ILE A 253 7.56 25.23 8.04
N SER A 254 7.66 26.56 8.02
CA SER A 254 8.16 27.34 6.87
C SER A 254 9.58 26.92 6.48
N PRO A 255 10.04 27.20 5.24
CA PRO A 255 11.42 26.90 4.86
C PRO A 255 12.48 27.53 5.77
N ASP A 256 12.31 28.80 6.16
CA ASP A 256 13.18 29.50 7.11
C ASP A 256 13.00 29.04 8.57
N ARG A 257 12.09 28.11 8.83
CA ARG A 257 11.80 27.52 10.15
C ARG A 257 11.31 28.47 11.24
N ASN A 258 10.80 29.64 10.87
CA ASN A 258 10.32 30.64 11.81
C ASN A 258 8.78 30.69 11.97
N HIS A 259 8.05 29.94 11.15
CA HIS A 259 6.59 29.98 11.14
C HIS A 259 5.98 28.60 10.99
N LEU A 260 4.83 28.40 11.62
CA LEU A 260 4.04 27.17 11.56
C LEU A 260 2.76 27.40 10.77
N MET A 261 2.44 26.50 9.84
CA MET A 261 1.11 26.37 9.25
C MET A 261 0.38 25.23 9.92
N ILE A 262 -0.69 25.52 10.63
CA ILE A 262 -1.39 24.58 11.48
C ILE A 262 -2.84 24.40 11.01
N TYR A 263 -3.26 23.14 10.84
CA TYR A 263 -4.64 22.74 10.59
C TYR A 263 -5.23 22.15 11.86
N ARG A 264 -6.07 22.89 12.58
CA ARG A 264 -6.79 22.41 13.76
C ARG A 264 -8.17 21.91 13.39
N VAL A 265 -8.51 20.69 13.80
CA VAL A 265 -9.88 20.18 13.70
C VAL A 265 -10.78 20.98 14.63
N THR A 266 -11.94 21.39 14.13
CA THR A 266 -12.84 22.24 14.92
C THR A 266 -13.79 21.44 15.79
N GLU A 267 -14.24 20.29 15.27
CA GLU A 267 -15.16 19.39 15.96
C GLU A 267 -15.10 17.99 15.35
N PRO A 268 -15.25 16.93 16.13
CA PRO A 268 -15.44 15.58 15.63
C PRO A 268 -16.75 15.45 14.83
N ALA A 269 -16.80 14.48 13.91
CA ALA A 269 -17.99 14.23 13.11
C ALA A 269 -18.33 12.74 13.05
N TYR A 270 -19.55 12.40 13.43
CA TYR A 270 -20.08 11.01 13.41
C TYR A 270 -20.17 10.41 12.01
N THR A 271 -20.23 11.23 10.97
CA THR A 271 -20.47 10.79 9.59
C THR A 271 -19.22 10.75 8.72
N ALA A 272 -18.04 10.95 9.29
CA ALA A 272 -16.79 11.05 8.55
C ALA A 272 -15.62 10.42 9.31
N GLN A 273 -14.59 10.01 8.58
CA GLN A 273 -13.30 9.65 9.15
C GLN A 273 -12.49 10.92 9.46
N PHE A 274 -11.52 10.82 10.37
CA PHE A 274 -10.66 11.91 10.84
C PHE A 274 -10.04 12.74 9.71
N SER A 275 -9.58 12.09 8.64
CA SER A 275 -8.98 12.76 7.47
C SER A 275 -9.93 13.78 6.80
N ASN A 276 -11.24 13.63 7.00
CA ASN A 276 -12.28 14.46 6.39
C ASN A 276 -12.97 15.43 7.38
N PHE A 277 -12.50 15.49 8.62
CA PHE A 277 -13.06 16.43 9.59
C PHE A 277 -12.78 17.87 9.18
N LYS A 278 -13.70 18.77 9.50
CA LYS A 278 -13.52 20.20 9.24
C LYS A 278 -12.34 20.73 10.06
N SER A 279 -11.57 21.64 9.48
CA SER A 279 -10.43 22.27 10.17
C SER A 279 -10.35 23.74 9.83
N LYS A 280 -9.83 24.52 10.80
CA LYS A 280 -9.36 25.89 10.61
C LYS A 280 -7.85 25.87 10.38
N THR A 281 -7.37 26.79 9.54
CA THR A 281 -5.93 26.91 9.25
C THR A 281 -5.42 28.26 9.71
N THR A 282 -4.31 28.24 10.42
CA THR A 282 -3.59 29.42 10.89
C THR A 282 -2.13 29.37 10.46
N ILE A 283 -1.54 30.55 10.30
CA ILE A 283 -0.08 30.74 10.31
C ILE A 283 0.27 31.35 11.67
N GLU A 284 1.22 30.75 12.33
CA GLU A 284 1.65 31.14 13.70
C GLU A 284 3.16 31.30 13.75
N ASP A 285 3.63 32.09 14.73
CA ASP A 285 5.04 32.07 15.08
C ASP A 285 5.41 30.83 15.93
N LEU A 286 6.67 30.74 16.36
CA LEU A 286 7.14 29.62 17.18
C LEU A 286 6.72 29.74 18.67
N GLU A 287 6.08 30.81 19.04
CA GLU A 287 5.48 31.06 20.36
C GLU A 287 4.00 30.67 20.39
N GLY A 288 3.40 30.43 19.22
CA GLY A 288 1.98 30.07 19.07
C GLY A 288 1.06 31.29 18.86
N ASN A 289 1.62 32.50 18.64
CA ASN A 289 0.82 33.66 18.31
C ASN A 289 0.31 33.59 16.88
N VAL A 290 -0.99 33.80 16.68
CA VAL A 290 -1.61 33.73 15.36
C VAL A 290 -1.28 34.98 14.55
N LEU A 291 -0.48 34.83 13.52
CA LEU A 291 -0.13 35.87 12.56
C LEU A 291 -1.20 36.01 11.47
N LYS A 292 -1.84 34.89 11.11
CA LYS A 292 -2.86 34.88 10.05
C LYS A 292 -3.87 33.75 10.19
N HIS A 293 -5.14 34.09 10.08
CA HIS A 293 -6.19 33.12 9.78
C HIS A 293 -6.31 32.92 8.27
N VAL A 294 -6.11 31.69 7.82
CA VAL A 294 -6.18 31.37 6.40
C VAL A 294 -7.55 30.77 6.08
N LYS A 295 -8.30 31.44 5.18
CA LYS A 295 -9.54 30.85 4.62
C LYS A 295 -9.21 29.55 3.90
N SER A 296 -10.16 28.60 3.85
CA SER A 296 -9.99 27.37 3.07
C SER A 296 -9.51 27.68 1.65
N ARG A 297 -8.41 27.08 1.25
CA ARG A 297 -7.75 27.27 -0.05
C ARG A 297 -7.37 25.92 -0.62
N SER A 298 -7.45 25.76 -1.93
CA SER A 298 -6.91 24.58 -2.61
C SER A 298 -5.38 24.70 -2.70
N ASN A 299 -4.69 23.57 -2.49
CA ASN A 299 -3.22 23.45 -2.59
C ASN A 299 -2.45 24.48 -1.74
N LEU A 300 -2.97 24.81 -0.54
CA LEU A 300 -2.27 25.69 0.39
C LEU A 300 -1.00 24.99 0.92
N SER A 301 0.16 25.61 0.73
CA SER A 301 1.47 25.10 1.15
C SER A 301 2.48 26.23 1.29
N TRP A 302 3.62 25.92 1.92
CA TRP A 302 4.81 26.76 1.82
C TRP A 302 5.42 26.64 0.44
N ARG A 303 5.94 27.72 -0.13
CA ARG A 303 6.85 27.69 -1.27
C ARG A 303 8.19 27.14 -0.81
N ALA A 304 8.65 26.07 -1.46
CA ALA A 304 9.89 25.41 -1.04
C ALA A 304 11.14 26.27 -1.29
N ASP A 305 11.11 27.13 -2.29
CA ASP A 305 12.23 27.97 -2.75
C ASP A 305 12.29 29.35 -2.09
N LYS A 306 11.43 29.64 -1.10
CA LYS A 306 11.39 30.94 -0.43
C LYS A 306 11.22 30.78 1.07
N PRO A 307 11.73 31.71 1.91
CA PRO A 307 11.74 31.56 3.37
C PRO A 307 10.34 31.34 3.93
N ALA A 308 9.56 32.36 4.17
CA ALA A 308 8.23 32.28 4.75
C ALA A 308 7.16 32.77 3.76
N THR A 309 6.94 32.02 2.71
CA THR A 309 5.97 32.38 1.66
C THR A 309 4.94 31.27 1.48
N ILE A 310 3.66 31.58 1.74
CA ILE A 310 2.55 30.67 1.45
C ILE A 310 2.10 30.79 0.01
N THR A 311 1.66 29.69 -0.57
CA THR A 311 1.08 29.64 -1.92
C THR A 311 -0.23 28.85 -1.91
N TRP A 312 -1.16 29.19 -2.78
CA TRP A 312 -2.42 28.48 -2.94
C TRP A 312 -3.00 28.67 -4.35
N THR A 313 -3.95 27.82 -4.69
CA THR A 313 -4.65 27.85 -5.97
C THR A 313 -6.08 28.36 -5.81
N ARG A 314 -6.57 29.10 -6.81
CA ARG A 314 -7.99 29.40 -7.01
C ARG A 314 -8.44 28.88 -8.36
N THR A 315 -9.55 28.15 -8.37
CA THR A 315 -10.22 27.74 -9.61
C THR A 315 -10.94 28.97 -10.18
N ALA A 316 -10.85 29.17 -11.48
CA ALA A 316 -11.50 30.25 -12.19
C ALA A 316 -13.03 30.06 -12.24
N LYS A 317 -13.76 31.11 -12.52
CA LYS A 317 -15.19 31.05 -12.87
C LYS A 317 -15.36 30.30 -14.20
N LYS A 318 -16.57 29.76 -14.44
CA LYS A 318 -16.83 28.87 -15.60
C LYS A 318 -16.48 29.51 -16.95
N ASP A 319 -16.67 30.80 -17.10
CA ASP A 319 -16.52 31.54 -18.34
C ASP A 319 -15.19 32.29 -18.48
N ALA A 320 -14.22 32.00 -17.58
CA ALA A 320 -12.90 32.61 -17.65
C ALA A 320 -12.02 31.96 -18.73
N ASP A 321 -11.12 32.73 -19.32
CA ASP A 321 -10.11 32.30 -20.30
C ASP A 321 -8.98 31.46 -19.70
N TYR A 322 -8.95 31.32 -18.38
CA TYR A 322 -8.00 30.48 -17.62
C TYR A 322 -8.75 29.50 -16.68
N LYS A 323 -8.07 28.45 -16.19
CA LYS A 323 -8.64 27.44 -15.30
C LYS A 323 -8.25 27.64 -13.85
N ASN A 324 -6.99 27.97 -13.60
CA ASN A 324 -6.50 28.18 -12.25
C ASN A 324 -5.63 29.43 -12.16
N SER A 325 -5.65 30.06 -11.01
CA SER A 325 -4.71 31.12 -10.65
C SER A 325 -3.96 30.69 -9.38
N VAL A 326 -2.64 30.80 -9.42
CA VAL A 326 -1.75 30.55 -8.28
C VAL A 326 -1.36 31.87 -7.66
N TYR A 327 -1.54 31.98 -6.38
CA TYR A 327 -1.19 33.17 -5.58
C TYR A 327 -0.15 32.82 -4.55
N GLU A 328 0.66 33.80 -4.18
CA GLU A 328 1.58 33.75 -3.05
C GLU A 328 1.40 34.93 -2.11
N GLN A 329 1.85 34.75 -0.87
CA GLN A 329 1.93 35.81 0.12
C GLN A 329 3.11 35.54 1.06
N LYS A 330 4.04 36.48 1.15
CA LYS A 330 5.21 36.39 2.03
C LYS A 330 4.89 36.89 3.46
N ALA A 331 5.69 36.47 4.43
CA ALA A 331 5.68 37.06 5.75
C ALA A 331 5.95 38.59 5.69
N PRO A 332 5.36 39.37 6.59
CA PRO A 332 4.51 39.01 7.73
C PRO A 332 3.02 38.79 7.39
N PHE A 333 2.67 38.48 6.12
CA PHE A 333 1.33 38.14 5.62
C PHE A 333 0.31 39.28 5.66
N THR A 334 0.75 40.54 5.74
CA THR A 334 -0.08 41.76 5.76
C THR A 334 -0.33 42.30 4.35
N GLU A 335 0.62 42.15 3.44
CA GLU A 335 0.49 42.59 2.07
C GLU A 335 -0.60 41.86 1.29
N LYS A 336 -1.09 42.47 0.19
CA LYS A 336 -2.01 41.78 -0.73
C LYS A 336 -1.30 40.61 -1.40
N PRO A 337 -2.01 39.46 -1.60
CA PRO A 337 -1.45 38.33 -2.33
C PRO A 337 -1.02 38.71 -3.75
N ARG A 338 0.16 38.26 -4.17
CA ARG A 338 0.69 38.42 -5.54
C ARG A 338 0.22 37.24 -6.40
N LEU A 339 -0.20 37.52 -7.62
CA LEU A 339 -0.44 36.50 -8.64
C LEU A 339 0.90 35.96 -9.15
N VAL A 340 1.08 34.65 -9.14
CA VAL A 340 2.31 33.97 -9.58
C VAL A 340 2.15 33.37 -10.97
N LEU A 341 0.98 32.76 -11.23
CA LEU A 341 0.71 32.06 -12.48
C LEU A 341 -0.79 31.95 -12.75
N ARG A 342 -1.18 31.98 -14.03
CA ARG A 342 -2.47 31.49 -14.52
C ARG A 342 -2.25 30.31 -15.45
N THR A 343 -3.12 29.29 -15.36
CA THR A 343 -3.09 28.13 -16.23
C THR A 343 -4.32 28.07 -17.10
N THR A 344 -4.17 27.67 -18.35
CA THR A 344 -5.29 27.52 -19.30
C THR A 344 -5.93 26.14 -19.25
N LYS A 345 -5.24 25.16 -18.66
CA LYS A 345 -5.71 23.81 -18.37
C LYS A 345 -5.78 23.59 -16.86
N PRO A 346 -6.53 22.59 -16.37
CA PRO A 346 -6.57 22.26 -14.93
C PRO A 346 -5.17 21.97 -14.38
N LEU A 347 -4.81 22.65 -13.29
CA LEU A 347 -3.56 22.52 -12.58
C LEU A 347 -3.56 21.25 -11.73
N GLU A 348 -2.56 20.39 -11.89
CA GLU A 348 -2.32 19.24 -11.01
C GLU A 348 -1.26 19.53 -9.95
N LYS A 349 -0.09 20.09 -10.34
CA LYS A 349 1.05 20.27 -9.44
C LYS A 349 1.97 21.39 -9.89
N ILE A 350 2.69 21.96 -8.94
CA ILE A 350 3.83 22.86 -9.18
C ILE A 350 5.05 22.25 -8.49
N TYR A 351 6.18 22.23 -9.19
CA TYR A 351 7.49 21.95 -8.62
C TYR A 351 8.28 23.27 -8.61
N TRP A 352 8.54 23.78 -7.43
CA TRP A 352 9.36 24.98 -7.24
C TRP A 352 10.82 24.65 -7.42
N GLY A 353 11.57 25.48 -8.12
CA GLY A 353 13.00 25.34 -8.34
C GLY A 353 13.78 26.47 -7.65
N ASN A 354 13.66 27.68 -8.18
CA ASN A 354 14.28 28.89 -7.63
C ASN A 354 13.46 30.13 -8.03
N GLU A 355 13.97 31.32 -7.80
CA GLU A 355 13.28 32.57 -8.16
C GLU A 355 12.96 32.72 -9.64
N ASN A 356 13.77 32.10 -10.50
CA ASN A 356 13.68 32.22 -11.96
C ASN A 356 13.11 30.98 -12.64
N PHE A 357 12.86 29.89 -11.89
CA PHE A 357 12.47 28.60 -12.46
C PHE A 357 11.50 27.82 -11.59
N ALA A 358 10.43 27.35 -12.20
CA ALA A 358 9.54 26.34 -11.65
C ALA A 358 8.93 25.51 -12.79
N LEU A 359 8.39 24.31 -12.45
CA LEU A 359 7.61 23.52 -13.38
C LEU A 359 6.15 23.50 -12.95
N VAL A 360 5.25 23.60 -13.91
CA VAL A 360 3.80 23.43 -13.74
C VAL A 360 3.34 22.20 -14.50
N VAL A 361 2.50 21.39 -13.84
CA VAL A 361 1.87 20.22 -14.43
C VAL A 361 0.39 20.50 -14.58
N GLU A 362 -0.07 20.49 -15.83
CA GLU A 362 -1.47 20.66 -16.20
C GLU A 362 -2.00 19.36 -16.81
N LYS A 363 -3.30 19.05 -16.58
CA LYS A 363 -3.92 17.86 -17.17
C LYS A 363 -5.33 18.14 -17.67
N GLU A 364 -5.53 17.86 -18.93
CA GLU A 364 -6.84 17.96 -19.55
C GLU A 364 -7.14 16.76 -20.45
N LYS A 365 -8.32 16.13 -20.25
CA LYS A 365 -8.82 15.00 -21.06
C LYS A 365 -7.83 13.84 -21.24
N GLY A 366 -6.92 13.65 -20.27
CA GLY A 366 -5.94 12.56 -20.27
C GLY A 366 -4.59 12.95 -20.88
N THR A 367 -4.44 14.15 -21.39
CA THR A 367 -3.14 14.74 -21.78
C THR A 367 -2.57 15.47 -20.58
N VAL A 368 -1.32 15.18 -20.26
CA VAL A 368 -0.52 15.87 -19.24
C VAL A 368 0.50 16.73 -19.96
N THR A 369 0.61 17.99 -19.58
CA THR A 369 1.60 18.93 -20.08
C THR A 369 2.43 19.41 -18.90
N ILE A 370 3.75 19.27 -19.01
CA ILE A 370 4.71 19.85 -18.06
C ILE A 370 5.36 21.03 -18.77
N SER A 371 5.26 22.20 -18.14
CA SER A 371 5.85 23.43 -18.67
C SER A 371 6.75 24.09 -17.63
N SER A 372 7.85 24.70 -18.08
CA SER A 372 8.65 25.58 -17.23
C SER A 372 8.10 27.01 -17.27
N PHE A 373 8.28 27.73 -16.18
CA PHE A 373 7.91 29.14 -16.07
C PHE A 373 8.77 29.87 -15.06
N LYS A 374 8.87 31.18 -15.21
CA LYS A 374 9.46 32.05 -14.21
C LYS A 374 8.35 32.60 -13.28
N PRO A 375 8.45 32.40 -11.95
CA PRO A 375 7.40 32.81 -11.03
C PRO A 375 7.09 34.30 -11.09
N GLY A 376 5.84 34.65 -11.45
CA GLY A 376 5.37 36.03 -11.63
C GLY A 376 5.28 36.46 -13.10
N GLU A 377 5.75 35.65 -14.04
CA GLU A 377 5.54 35.83 -15.47
C GLU A 377 4.44 34.92 -16.00
N SER A 378 3.80 35.32 -17.09
CA SER A 378 2.68 34.57 -17.68
C SER A 378 3.13 33.54 -18.71
N ALA A 379 4.38 33.62 -19.18
CA ALA A 379 4.89 32.73 -20.22
C ALA A 379 5.10 31.30 -19.69
N LEU A 380 4.58 30.30 -20.43
CA LEU A 380 4.79 28.89 -20.19
C LEU A 380 5.55 28.27 -21.35
N ASN A 381 6.69 27.65 -21.06
CA ASN A 381 7.49 26.95 -22.07
C ASN A 381 7.29 25.44 -21.88
N THR A 382 6.65 24.79 -22.85
CA THR A 382 6.38 23.34 -22.77
C THR A 382 7.68 22.55 -22.76
N VAL A 383 7.87 21.74 -21.71
CA VAL A 383 8.99 20.80 -21.60
C VAL A 383 8.64 19.49 -22.27
N VAL A 384 7.45 18.95 -21.92
CA VAL A 384 6.94 17.70 -22.47
C VAL A 384 5.43 17.66 -22.38
N SER A 385 4.79 17.06 -23.38
CA SER A 385 3.35 16.77 -23.38
C SER A 385 3.13 15.32 -23.78
N TYR A 386 2.34 14.59 -22.99
CA TYR A 386 2.15 13.15 -23.18
C TYR A 386 0.75 12.70 -22.76
N SER A 387 0.35 11.54 -23.27
CA SER A 387 -0.88 10.87 -22.81
C SER A 387 -0.65 10.13 -21.49
N SER A 388 -1.37 10.48 -20.43
CA SER A 388 -1.32 9.73 -19.16
C SER A 388 -1.75 8.26 -19.29
N ARG A 389 -2.27 7.88 -20.45
CA ARG A 389 -2.70 6.52 -20.79
C ARG A 389 -1.64 5.74 -21.59
N ASN A 390 -0.62 6.43 -22.13
CA ASN A 390 0.48 5.80 -22.82
C ASN A 390 1.69 5.67 -21.89
N LEU A 391 1.91 4.48 -21.35
CA LEU A 391 2.99 4.23 -20.40
C LEU A 391 4.38 4.46 -20.99
N TYR A 392 4.52 4.30 -22.31
CA TYR A 392 5.82 4.43 -23.00
C TYR A 392 6.25 5.90 -23.23
N GLU A 393 5.34 6.85 -23.03
CA GLU A 393 5.60 8.28 -23.16
C GLU A 393 5.79 8.99 -21.82
N LEU A 394 5.71 8.26 -20.70
CA LEU A 394 5.83 8.87 -19.38
C LEU A 394 7.26 9.37 -19.15
N PRO A 395 7.47 10.69 -18.96
CA PRO A 395 8.80 11.23 -18.73
C PRO A 395 9.35 10.89 -17.34
N GLY A 396 8.48 10.45 -16.43
CA GLY A 396 8.79 10.22 -15.03
C GLY A 396 8.68 11.48 -14.17
N GLU A 397 9.44 11.51 -13.08
CA GLU A 397 9.46 12.63 -12.12
C GLU A 397 10.70 13.52 -12.34
N PRO A 398 10.60 14.83 -12.15
CA PRO A 398 11.77 15.68 -12.19
C PRO A 398 12.74 15.33 -11.05
N ILE A 399 14.03 15.47 -11.31
CA ILE A 399 15.06 15.34 -10.28
C ILE A 399 14.92 16.47 -9.27
N MET A 400 14.82 16.10 -8.01
CA MET A 400 14.72 17.01 -6.88
C MET A 400 16.06 17.08 -6.15
N VAL A 401 16.39 18.27 -5.67
CA VAL A 401 17.57 18.55 -4.82
C VAL A 401 17.13 19.35 -3.61
N ASN A 402 17.94 19.37 -2.57
CA ASN A 402 17.68 20.25 -1.42
C ASN A 402 18.34 21.62 -1.66
N ASN A 403 17.60 22.69 -1.38
CA ASN A 403 18.09 24.06 -1.42
C ASN A 403 18.71 24.46 -0.06
N GLU A 404 19.09 25.75 0.09
CA GLU A 404 19.67 26.34 1.30
C GLU A 404 18.79 26.21 2.55
N TYR A 405 17.47 26.02 2.38
CA TYR A 405 16.52 25.77 3.49
C TYR A 405 16.38 24.27 3.81
N GLY A 406 17.09 23.39 3.12
CA GLY A 406 16.91 21.95 3.23
C GLY A 406 15.55 21.49 2.67
N ARG A 407 14.95 22.25 1.76
CA ARG A 407 13.68 21.92 1.11
C ARG A 407 13.92 21.34 -0.27
N SER A 408 13.12 20.34 -0.60
CA SER A 408 13.17 19.69 -1.90
C SER A 408 12.61 20.61 -2.99
N VAL A 409 13.47 20.98 -3.96
CA VAL A 409 13.16 21.81 -5.12
C VAL A 409 13.57 21.09 -6.40
N VAL A 410 12.96 21.43 -7.54
CA VAL A 410 13.37 20.84 -8.81
C VAL A 410 14.73 21.39 -9.23
N TRP A 411 15.60 20.47 -9.64
CA TRP A 411 16.91 20.85 -10.15
C TRP A 411 16.82 21.52 -11.52
N THR A 412 17.56 22.60 -11.68
CA THR A 412 17.89 23.24 -12.96
C THR A 412 19.32 23.74 -12.91
N ASN A 413 19.94 23.96 -14.06
CA ASN A 413 21.25 24.58 -14.12
C ASN A 413 21.17 26.11 -13.87
N ASP A 414 22.33 26.80 -13.73
CA ASP A 414 22.40 28.23 -13.41
C ASP A 414 21.68 29.12 -14.45
N LYS A 415 21.59 28.66 -15.69
CA LYS A 415 20.89 29.36 -16.78
C LYS A 415 19.40 29.09 -16.83
N CYS A 416 18.88 28.23 -15.94
CA CYS A 416 17.48 27.80 -15.91
C CYS A 416 16.95 27.21 -17.23
N ASN A 417 17.85 26.67 -18.07
CA ASN A 417 17.51 26.12 -19.38
C ASN A 417 17.70 24.58 -19.49
N GLU A 418 18.02 23.90 -18.39
CA GLU A 418 18.14 22.45 -18.33
C GLU A 418 17.33 21.90 -17.13
N VAL A 419 16.68 20.77 -17.32
CA VAL A 419 16.00 20.02 -16.26
C VAL A 419 16.18 18.53 -16.48
N LEU A 420 16.28 17.78 -15.39
CA LEU A 420 16.45 16.33 -15.40
C LEU A 420 15.19 15.63 -14.95
N PHE A 421 14.85 14.53 -15.63
CA PHE A 421 13.75 13.64 -15.25
C PHE A 421 14.27 12.22 -15.07
N LYS A 422 13.85 11.56 -14.00
CA LYS A 422 14.00 10.11 -13.80
C LYS A 422 12.78 9.43 -14.36
N GLY A 423 12.95 8.81 -15.52
CA GLY A 423 11.90 8.09 -16.23
C GLY A 423 11.73 6.68 -15.71
N VAL A 424 10.50 6.19 -15.73
CA VAL A 424 10.18 4.79 -15.39
C VAL A 424 10.69 3.84 -16.48
N GLY A 425 10.84 4.33 -17.70
CA GLY A 425 11.40 3.60 -18.83
C GLY A 425 10.59 2.39 -19.23
N TYR A 426 9.25 2.50 -19.28
CA TYR A 426 8.42 1.38 -19.73
C TYR A 426 8.74 1.02 -21.17
N THR A 427 8.98 -0.26 -21.42
CA THR A 427 9.21 -0.85 -22.74
C THR A 427 8.32 -2.09 -22.92
N PRO A 428 8.18 -2.61 -24.15
CA PRO A 428 7.55 -3.92 -24.35
C PRO A 428 8.19 -5.05 -23.54
N ASP A 429 9.49 -4.93 -23.22
CA ASP A 429 10.27 -5.91 -22.46
C ASP A 429 10.34 -5.58 -20.97
N GLY A 430 9.42 -4.75 -20.48
CA GLY A 430 9.32 -4.40 -19.08
C GLY A 430 9.84 -3.01 -18.74
N GLN A 431 10.00 -2.78 -17.47
CA GLN A 431 10.43 -1.49 -16.91
C GLN A 431 11.95 -1.40 -16.92
N MET A 432 12.48 -0.38 -17.59
CA MET A 432 13.91 -0.09 -17.74
C MET A 432 14.15 1.40 -17.42
N PRO A 433 14.28 1.76 -16.12
CA PRO A 433 14.41 3.16 -15.70
C PRO A 433 15.53 3.92 -16.40
N GLU A 434 15.34 5.22 -16.57
CA GLU A 434 16.27 6.08 -17.30
C GLU A 434 16.36 7.48 -16.68
N LEU A 435 17.47 8.18 -16.96
CA LEU A 435 17.67 9.59 -16.63
C LEU A 435 17.74 10.41 -17.92
N VAL A 436 16.84 11.37 -18.06
CA VAL A 436 16.69 12.18 -19.27
C VAL A 436 16.95 13.65 -18.96
N LEU A 437 17.83 14.28 -19.72
CA LEU A 437 18.09 15.71 -19.71
C LEU A 437 17.22 16.40 -20.77
N TYR A 438 16.43 17.39 -20.38
CA TYR A 438 15.71 18.29 -21.27
C TYR A 438 16.44 19.64 -21.37
N LYS A 439 16.79 20.06 -22.60
CA LYS A 439 17.34 21.37 -22.92
C LYS A 439 16.21 22.26 -23.42
N LEU A 440 15.78 23.19 -22.57
CA LEU A 440 14.55 23.96 -22.76
C LEU A 440 14.69 24.99 -23.89
N ASP A 441 15.88 25.61 -24.03
CA ASP A 441 16.20 26.56 -25.08
C ASP A 441 16.25 25.95 -26.50
N LYS A 442 16.50 24.63 -26.56
CA LYS A 442 16.63 23.88 -27.83
C LYS A 442 15.42 22.97 -28.09
N ASN A 443 14.50 22.91 -27.18
CA ASN A 443 13.37 21.94 -27.18
C ASN A 443 13.84 20.53 -27.55
N LYS A 444 14.92 20.05 -26.90
CA LYS A 444 15.51 18.72 -27.13
C LYS A 444 15.71 17.98 -25.85
N SER A 445 15.60 16.65 -25.90
CA SER A 445 15.95 15.76 -24.79
C SER A 445 17.09 14.82 -25.15
N LYS A 446 17.84 14.38 -24.15
CA LYS A 446 18.93 13.40 -24.28
C LYS A 446 18.84 12.42 -23.08
N VAL A 447 18.78 11.13 -23.38
CA VAL A 447 18.97 10.09 -22.37
C VAL A 447 20.43 10.11 -21.94
N LEU A 448 20.67 10.39 -20.66
CA LEU A 448 22.02 10.39 -20.07
C LEU A 448 22.40 9.01 -19.56
N TRP A 449 21.45 8.30 -19.02
CA TRP A 449 21.62 6.96 -18.47
C TRP A 449 20.34 6.15 -18.62
N LYS A 450 20.49 4.84 -18.78
CA LYS A 450 19.40 3.87 -18.84
C LYS A 450 19.80 2.56 -18.19
N CYS A 451 18.91 2.02 -17.39
CA CYS A 451 19.04 0.69 -16.79
C CYS A 451 19.26 -0.39 -17.87
N LYS A 452 20.08 -1.39 -17.57
CA LYS A 452 20.41 -2.49 -18.50
C LYS A 452 20.29 -3.85 -17.81
N ALA A 453 19.80 -4.83 -18.58
CA ALA A 453 19.84 -6.22 -18.18
C ALA A 453 21.25 -6.67 -17.75
N PRO A 454 21.42 -7.55 -16.76
CA PRO A 454 20.39 -8.28 -16.03
C PRO A 454 19.88 -7.55 -14.76
N TYR A 455 20.16 -6.25 -14.64
CA TYR A 455 19.83 -5.48 -13.46
C TYR A 455 18.51 -4.70 -13.60
N PHE A 456 17.89 -4.46 -12.46
CA PHE A 456 16.92 -3.38 -12.29
C PHE A 456 17.56 -2.29 -11.44
N GLU A 457 17.71 -1.12 -12.03
CA GLU A 457 18.37 0.01 -11.40
C GLU A 457 17.47 1.25 -11.44
N GLU A 458 17.47 2.03 -10.37
CA GLU A 458 16.70 3.27 -10.26
C GLU A 458 17.56 4.38 -9.64
N VAL A 459 17.46 5.61 -10.17
CA VAL A 459 18.01 6.81 -9.52
C VAL A 459 17.16 7.12 -8.28
N ILE A 460 17.74 7.01 -7.09
CA ILE A 460 17.04 7.23 -5.81
C ILE A 460 17.38 8.58 -5.17
N ALA A 461 18.58 9.11 -5.38
CA ALA A 461 18.97 10.43 -4.89
C ALA A 461 19.95 11.10 -5.86
N ALA A 462 19.98 12.43 -5.83
CA ALA A 462 20.86 13.25 -6.63
C ALA A 462 21.88 13.95 -5.71
N LYS A 463 23.14 13.50 -5.77
CA LYS A 463 24.22 14.08 -4.96
C LYS A 463 24.72 15.40 -5.54
N ASP A 464 25.04 15.41 -6.82
CA ASP A 464 25.41 16.58 -7.59
C ASP A 464 24.95 16.40 -9.05
N PRO A 465 23.75 16.84 -9.40
CA PRO A 465 23.25 16.71 -10.77
C PRO A 465 24.04 17.51 -11.81
N ALA A 466 24.69 18.61 -11.44
CA ALA A 466 25.54 19.39 -12.34
C ALA A 466 26.78 18.58 -12.73
N ALA A 467 27.42 17.92 -11.78
CA ALA A 467 28.53 16.97 -11.99
C ALA A 467 28.11 15.56 -12.40
N ARG A 468 26.82 15.31 -12.66
CA ARG A 468 26.24 14.01 -13.03
C ARG A 468 26.46 12.91 -11.99
N LEU A 469 26.54 13.28 -10.68
CA LEU A 469 26.69 12.36 -9.57
C LEU A 469 25.33 11.99 -8.98
N PHE A 470 24.99 10.72 -9.03
CA PHE A 470 23.71 10.18 -8.54
C PHE A 470 23.90 8.94 -7.68
N ILE A 471 22.98 8.73 -6.76
CA ILE A 471 22.87 7.47 -6.05
C ILE A 471 21.78 6.64 -6.73
N ILE A 472 22.14 5.42 -7.09
CA ILE A 472 21.20 4.44 -7.64
C ILE A 472 20.99 3.29 -6.68
N SER A 473 19.82 2.67 -6.74
CA SER A 473 19.61 1.31 -6.26
C SER A 473 19.80 0.33 -7.41
N ARG A 474 20.36 -0.83 -7.11
CA ARG A 474 20.54 -1.95 -8.06
C ARG A 474 20.09 -3.24 -7.42
N GLU A 475 19.35 -4.04 -8.18
CA GLU A 475 18.98 -5.41 -7.83
C GLU A 475 18.93 -6.29 -9.10
N SER A 476 18.96 -7.61 -8.94
CA SER A 476 18.71 -8.57 -10.00
C SER A 476 17.94 -9.77 -9.43
N LEU A 477 17.71 -10.81 -10.23
CA LEU A 477 17.07 -12.04 -9.72
C LEU A 477 17.91 -12.71 -8.62
N ASP A 478 19.23 -12.57 -8.67
CA ASP A 478 20.19 -13.22 -7.77
C ASP A 478 20.86 -12.26 -6.77
N GLU A 479 20.64 -10.95 -6.90
CA GLU A 479 21.21 -9.92 -6.04
C GLU A 479 20.12 -9.03 -5.46
N GLN A 480 20.04 -8.95 -4.13
CA GLN A 480 19.11 -8.03 -3.51
C GLN A 480 19.52 -6.57 -3.71
N LYS A 481 18.59 -5.67 -3.44
CA LYS A 481 18.79 -4.24 -3.55
C LYS A 481 19.99 -3.74 -2.76
N ASN A 482 20.96 -3.19 -3.48
CA ASN A 482 22.12 -2.48 -2.96
C ASN A 482 22.22 -1.07 -3.57
N PHE A 483 23.02 -0.21 -2.98
CA PHE A 483 23.14 1.19 -3.35
C PHE A 483 24.54 1.54 -3.88
N TYR A 484 24.60 2.40 -4.90
CA TYR A 484 25.84 2.78 -5.57
C TYR A 484 25.86 4.29 -5.81
N LEU A 485 26.99 4.93 -5.57
CA LEU A 485 27.28 6.28 -6.07
C LEU A 485 27.85 6.16 -7.48
N CYS A 486 27.18 6.79 -8.44
CA CYS A 486 27.51 6.72 -9.86
C CYS A 486 27.88 8.09 -10.41
N ASP A 487 28.97 8.15 -11.19
CA ASP A 487 29.32 9.27 -12.05
C ASP A 487 28.95 8.88 -13.50
N PHE A 488 27.88 9.46 -14.01
CA PHE A 488 27.36 9.08 -15.33
C PHE A 488 28.20 9.62 -16.50
N ASP A 489 28.98 10.69 -16.30
CA ASP A 489 29.88 11.20 -17.32
C ASP A 489 31.13 10.31 -17.41
N LYS A 490 31.74 9.94 -16.29
CA LYS A 490 32.91 9.05 -16.25
C LYS A 490 32.54 7.56 -16.38
N LYS A 491 31.26 7.21 -16.31
CA LYS A 491 30.75 5.82 -16.30
C LYS A 491 31.38 4.98 -15.19
N SER A 492 31.60 5.56 -14.03
CA SER A 492 32.15 4.90 -12.86
C SER A 492 31.12 4.77 -11.75
N GLN A 493 31.31 3.79 -10.89
CA GLN A 493 30.43 3.55 -9.74
C GLN A 493 31.21 3.07 -8.52
N ILE A 494 30.75 3.44 -7.33
CA ILE A 494 31.29 3.01 -6.05
C ILE A 494 30.12 2.40 -5.27
N ALA A 495 30.26 1.16 -4.79
CA ALA A 495 29.28 0.53 -3.92
C ALA A 495 29.25 1.24 -2.56
N ILE A 496 28.06 1.64 -2.12
CA ILE A 496 27.85 2.24 -0.79
C ILE A 496 27.11 1.29 0.16
N SER A 497 26.69 0.12 -0.31
CA SER A 497 26.18 -0.98 0.51
C SER A 497 26.55 -2.33 -0.09
N ASP A 498 26.51 -3.36 0.76
CA ASP A 498 26.69 -4.76 0.38
C ASP A 498 25.83 -5.63 1.32
N PHE A 499 24.50 -5.58 1.09
CA PHE A 499 23.56 -6.32 1.93
C PHE A 499 23.48 -7.78 1.48
N PRO A 500 23.50 -8.76 2.42
CA PRO A 500 23.41 -10.17 2.12
C PRO A 500 22.04 -10.56 1.61
N LEU A 501 21.94 -11.67 0.88
CA LEU A 501 20.64 -12.20 0.39
C LEU A 501 19.71 -12.55 1.55
N PRO A 502 18.50 -11.97 1.63
CA PRO A 502 17.57 -12.24 2.73
C PRO A 502 16.86 -13.59 2.59
N TYR A 503 16.81 -14.19 1.38
CA TYR A 503 16.05 -15.41 1.09
C TYR A 503 16.94 -16.50 0.46
N PRO A 504 17.87 -17.13 1.22
CA PRO A 504 18.74 -18.18 0.67
C PRO A 504 17.99 -19.36 0.03
N ALA A 505 16.80 -19.69 0.57
CA ALA A 505 15.94 -20.74 0.04
C ALA A 505 15.36 -20.44 -1.36
N LEU A 506 15.40 -19.19 -1.81
CA LEU A 506 14.98 -18.76 -3.15
C LEU A 506 16.16 -18.57 -4.12
N LYS A 507 17.40 -18.89 -3.70
CA LYS A 507 18.56 -18.78 -4.58
C LYS A 507 18.45 -19.78 -5.73
N GLY A 508 18.64 -19.29 -6.96
CA GLY A 508 18.58 -20.11 -8.16
C GLY A 508 17.18 -20.43 -8.67
N VAL A 509 16.14 -19.81 -8.13
CA VAL A 509 14.80 -19.85 -8.75
C VAL A 509 14.85 -19.16 -10.11
N LYS A 510 14.09 -19.68 -11.08
CA LYS A 510 14.03 -19.09 -12.41
C LYS A 510 12.77 -18.26 -12.55
N CYS A 511 12.89 -17.11 -13.20
CA CYS A 511 11.75 -16.26 -13.57
C CYS A 511 11.72 -16.06 -15.07
N GLU A 512 10.64 -16.48 -15.70
CA GLU A 512 10.42 -16.31 -17.12
C GLU A 512 9.23 -15.42 -17.41
N VAL A 513 9.30 -14.68 -18.50
CA VAL A 513 8.20 -13.87 -19.00
C VAL A 513 7.43 -14.64 -20.04
N MET A 514 6.20 -14.97 -19.71
CA MET A 514 5.33 -15.69 -20.61
C MET A 514 4.33 -14.74 -21.29
N ARG A 515 4.37 -14.72 -22.63
CA ARG A 515 3.39 -14.03 -23.48
C ARG A 515 2.45 -15.04 -24.10
N TYR A 516 1.17 -14.81 -23.99
CA TYR A 516 0.14 -15.72 -24.51
C TYR A 516 -1.12 -14.94 -24.87
N LYS A 517 -2.01 -15.56 -25.62
CA LYS A 517 -3.24 -14.91 -26.10
C LYS A 517 -4.47 -15.53 -25.47
N ARG A 518 -5.37 -14.68 -25.08
CA ARG A 518 -6.73 -15.00 -24.69
C ARG A 518 -7.57 -15.39 -25.92
N ALA A 519 -8.66 -16.13 -25.75
CA ALA A 519 -9.50 -16.61 -26.85
C ALA A 519 -10.05 -15.49 -27.76
N ASP A 520 -10.23 -14.30 -27.24
CA ASP A 520 -10.64 -13.10 -28.00
C ASP A 520 -9.48 -12.31 -28.61
N GLY A 521 -8.25 -12.87 -28.61
CA GLY A 521 -7.07 -12.30 -29.22
C GLY A 521 -6.30 -11.30 -28.36
N VAL A 522 -6.77 -10.98 -27.16
CA VAL A 522 -6.06 -10.07 -26.24
C VAL A 522 -4.73 -10.70 -25.79
N GLU A 523 -3.64 -10.00 -25.98
CA GLU A 523 -2.33 -10.41 -25.45
C GLU A 523 -2.26 -10.26 -23.94
N LEU A 524 -1.69 -11.29 -23.30
CA LEU A 524 -1.46 -11.36 -21.87
C LEU A 524 0.04 -11.55 -21.61
N VAL A 525 0.53 -10.95 -20.52
CA VAL A 525 1.92 -11.06 -20.08
C VAL A 525 1.94 -11.41 -18.61
N SER A 526 2.67 -12.45 -18.22
CA SER A 526 2.80 -12.89 -16.83
C SER A 526 4.23 -13.29 -16.52
N LYS A 527 4.61 -13.27 -15.24
CA LYS A 527 5.85 -13.90 -14.76
C LYS A 527 5.54 -15.34 -14.35
N VAL A 528 6.37 -16.26 -14.81
CA VAL A 528 6.35 -17.66 -14.41
C VAL A 528 7.61 -17.92 -13.60
N TRP A 529 7.42 -18.33 -12.36
CA TRP A 529 8.48 -18.70 -11.46
C TRP A 529 8.57 -20.21 -11.33
N LEU A 530 9.78 -20.72 -11.42
CA LEU A 530 10.09 -22.14 -11.34
C LEU A 530 11.05 -22.41 -10.19
N PRO A 531 10.91 -23.52 -9.47
CA PRO A 531 11.81 -23.92 -8.39
C PRO A 531 13.28 -23.93 -8.81
N ALA A 532 14.17 -23.73 -7.85
CA ALA A 532 15.60 -23.84 -8.09
C ALA A 532 15.98 -25.22 -8.62
N GLY A 533 16.79 -25.26 -9.67
CA GLY A 533 17.25 -26.49 -10.29
C GLY A 533 16.21 -27.27 -11.11
N TYR A 534 15.00 -26.74 -11.26
CA TYR A 534 13.95 -27.38 -12.06
C TYR A 534 14.34 -27.50 -13.55
N ASP A 535 14.09 -28.67 -14.11
CA ASP A 535 14.21 -28.98 -15.53
C ASP A 535 12.97 -29.71 -16.02
N ALA A 536 12.26 -29.15 -16.99
CA ALA A 536 10.98 -29.69 -17.48
C ALA A 536 11.09 -31.08 -18.08
N ASN A 537 12.23 -31.42 -18.69
CA ASN A 537 12.46 -32.73 -19.30
C ASN A 537 12.73 -33.83 -18.26
N ARG A 538 13.36 -33.47 -17.14
CA ARG A 538 13.70 -34.41 -16.06
C ARG A 538 12.54 -34.56 -15.06
N ASP A 539 11.95 -33.44 -14.64
CA ASP A 539 11.05 -33.36 -13.47
C ASP A 539 9.57 -33.41 -13.89
N GLY A 540 9.30 -33.24 -15.19
CA GLY A 540 7.96 -33.21 -15.73
C GLY A 540 7.17 -31.96 -15.28
N LYS A 541 5.85 -31.99 -15.47
CA LYS A 541 4.94 -30.88 -15.13
C LYS A 541 4.69 -30.78 -13.64
N LEU A 542 4.80 -29.57 -13.11
CA LEU A 542 4.62 -29.24 -11.69
C LEU A 542 3.15 -28.91 -11.34
N PRO A 543 2.73 -29.08 -10.07
CA PRO A 543 1.52 -28.45 -9.58
C PRO A 543 1.65 -26.93 -9.70
N VAL A 544 0.54 -26.23 -9.95
CA VAL A 544 0.52 -24.81 -10.30
C VAL A 544 -0.22 -23.99 -9.26
N LEU A 545 0.34 -22.85 -8.89
CA LEU A 545 -0.36 -21.79 -8.19
C LEU A 545 -0.44 -20.52 -9.06
N LEU A 546 -1.66 -20.15 -9.46
CA LEU A 546 -1.94 -18.87 -10.10
C LEU A 546 -2.30 -17.83 -9.03
N TRP A 547 -1.48 -16.78 -8.89
CA TRP A 547 -1.77 -15.70 -7.95
C TRP A 547 -2.04 -14.40 -8.71
N ALA A 548 -3.26 -13.87 -8.59
CA ALA A 548 -3.69 -12.80 -9.46
C ALA A 548 -4.58 -11.75 -8.76
N TYR A 549 -4.66 -10.60 -9.41
CA TYR A 549 -5.51 -9.49 -9.02
C TYR A 549 -6.08 -8.81 -10.26
N PRO A 550 -7.40 -8.88 -10.54
CA PRO A 550 -8.01 -8.27 -11.73
C PRO A 550 -7.83 -6.77 -11.77
N ARG A 551 -7.51 -6.25 -12.95
CA ARG A 551 -7.36 -4.80 -13.17
C ARG A 551 -8.12 -4.37 -14.42
N THR A 552 -8.77 -3.21 -14.34
CA THR A 552 -9.48 -2.61 -15.50
C THR A 552 -8.51 -1.80 -16.34
N PHE A 553 -8.52 -2.04 -17.65
CA PHE A 553 -7.74 -1.31 -18.65
C PHE A 553 -8.66 -0.60 -19.64
N LYS A 554 -8.12 0.40 -20.34
CA LYS A 554 -8.88 1.14 -21.35
C LYS A 554 -9.20 0.29 -22.58
N ASN A 555 -8.22 -0.52 -23.01
CA ASN A 555 -8.28 -1.36 -24.19
C ASN A 555 -7.27 -2.52 -24.10
N ALA A 556 -7.28 -3.40 -25.07
CA ALA A 556 -6.39 -4.56 -25.18
C ALA A 556 -4.92 -4.16 -25.23
N GLU A 557 -4.56 -3.13 -25.98
CA GLU A 557 -3.18 -2.64 -26.09
C GLU A 557 -2.63 -2.21 -24.73
N ALA A 558 -3.42 -1.48 -23.92
CA ALA A 558 -3.02 -1.09 -22.58
C ALA A 558 -2.88 -2.27 -21.62
N ALA A 559 -3.66 -3.34 -21.85
CA ALA A 559 -3.60 -4.57 -21.05
C ALA A 559 -2.36 -5.42 -21.36
N ALA A 560 -1.90 -5.42 -22.60
CA ALA A 560 -0.74 -6.17 -23.08
C ALA A 560 0.61 -5.60 -22.60
N ARG A 561 0.63 -4.38 -22.04
CA ARG A 561 1.86 -3.69 -21.64
C ARG A 561 2.27 -4.10 -20.23
N PRO A 562 3.46 -4.71 -20.03
CA PRO A 562 3.95 -5.05 -18.69
C PRO A 562 4.22 -3.78 -17.87
N LYS A 563 3.83 -3.80 -16.58
CA LYS A 563 4.05 -2.71 -15.62
C LYS A 563 5.03 -3.11 -14.52
N PHE A 564 5.96 -3.98 -14.82
CA PHE A 564 6.93 -4.53 -13.87
C PHE A 564 8.27 -4.72 -14.58
N SER A 565 9.35 -4.77 -13.81
CA SER A 565 10.65 -5.22 -14.30
C SER A 565 10.72 -6.74 -14.29
N PHE A 566 11.51 -7.30 -15.20
CA PHE A 566 11.84 -8.73 -15.22
C PHE A 566 13.07 -9.06 -14.38
N TYR A 567 13.78 -8.05 -13.92
CA TYR A 567 15.06 -8.16 -13.23
C TYR A 567 15.01 -7.80 -11.75
N ASN A 568 13.80 -7.64 -11.19
CA ASN A 568 13.65 -7.41 -9.75
C ASN A 568 14.01 -8.65 -8.95
N TYR A 569 14.69 -8.45 -7.83
CA TYR A 569 14.86 -9.48 -6.82
C TYR A 569 13.49 -10.03 -6.34
N PRO A 570 13.38 -11.33 -6.03
CA PRO A 570 12.15 -11.90 -5.52
C PRO A 570 11.59 -11.11 -4.33
N LYS A 571 10.37 -10.61 -4.45
CA LYS A 571 9.77 -9.75 -3.43
C LYS A 571 8.76 -10.51 -2.58
N ILE A 572 9.03 -10.63 -1.30
CA ILE A 572 8.11 -11.24 -0.34
C ILE A 572 7.15 -10.18 0.20
N LEU A 573 5.85 -10.43 0.05
CA LEU A 573 4.77 -9.54 0.49
C LEU A 573 3.87 -10.27 1.49
N ASN A 574 4.33 -10.43 2.73
CA ASN A 574 3.58 -11.12 3.77
C ASN A 574 2.19 -10.51 4.00
N THR A 575 2.09 -9.19 3.92
CA THR A 575 0.87 -8.42 4.24
C THR A 575 -0.32 -8.69 3.33
N THR A 576 -0.07 -9.01 2.05
CA THR A 576 -1.11 -9.26 1.04
C THR A 576 -1.04 -10.65 0.44
N GLY A 577 -0.08 -11.45 0.87
CA GLY A 577 0.19 -12.79 0.40
C GLY A 577 1.25 -12.82 -0.70
N SER A 578 2.40 -13.40 -0.37
CA SER A 578 3.37 -13.80 -1.36
C SER A 578 3.00 -15.18 -1.89
N PHE A 579 3.29 -15.38 -3.14
CA PHE A 579 3.12 -16.63 -3.85
C PHE A 579 4.45 -17.39 -3.96
N LEU A 580 5.58 -16.73 -3.71
CA LEU A 580 6.93 -17.30 -3.91
C LEU A 580 7.30 -18.37 -2.88
N PHE A 581 6.64 -18.41 -1.75
CA PHE A 581 6.83 -19.47 -0.74
C PHE A 581 6.69 -20.88 -1.32
N TRP A 582 5.77 -21.07 -2.27
CA TRP A 582 5.46 -22.38 -2.84
C TRP A 582 6.50 -22.89 -3.84
N LEU A 583 7.46 -22.03 -4.24
CA LEU A 583 8.62 -22.47 -5.00
C LEU A 583 9.47 -23.48 -4.19
N THR A 584 9.60 -23.27 -2.87
CA THR A 584 10.29 -24.21 -1.98
C THR A 584 9.52 -25.54 -1.79
N GLN A 585 8.24 -25.55 -2.16
CA GLN A 585 7.37 -26.74 -2.06
C GLN A 585 7.14 -27.42 -3.43
N GLY A 586 7.91 -27.03 -4.46
CA GLY A 586 7.87 -27.67 -5.77
C GLY A 586 6.70 -27.25 -6.66
N TYR A 587 6.15 -26.07 -6.48
CA TYR A 587 5.10 -25.51 -7.34
C TYR A 587 5.69 -24.64 -8.45
N CYS A 588 5.13 -24.72 -9.64
CA CYS A 588 5.21 -23.67 -10.64
C CYS A 588 4.26 -22.53 -10.22
N VAL A 589 4.77 -21.30 -10.15
CA VAL A 589 3.99 -20.15 -9.70
C VAL A 589 3.87 -19.11 -10.80
N MET A 590 2.64 -18.76 -11.18
CA MET A 590 2.39 -17.66 -12.12
C MET A 590 1.96 -16.42 -11.36
N GLU A 591 2.83 -15.40 -11.40
CA GLU A 591 2.66 -14.10 -10.74
C GLU A 591 2.30 -13.00 -11.73
N ALA A 592 1.82 -11.89 -11.17
CA ALA A 592 1.46 -10.68 -11.92
C ALA A 592 0.59 -11.02 -13.13
N MET A 593 -0.08 -12.16 -13.01
CA MET A 593 -0.93 -12.70 -14.03
C MET A 593 -1.91 -11.61 -14.45
N ALA A 594 -1.79 -11.21 -15.69
CA ALA A 594 -2.67 -10.21 -16.22
C ALA A 594 -4.08 -10.78 -16.24
N MET A 595 -4.91 -10.32 -15.33
CA MET A 595 -6.35 -10.56 -15.33
C MET A 595 -7.06 -9.32 -15.86
N PRO A 596 -6.81 -8.90 -17.14
CA PRO A 596 -7.36 -7.65 -17.64
C PRO A 596 -8.87 -7.76 -17.83
N LEU A 597 -9.51 -6.67 -17.39
CA LEU A 597 -10.89 -6.38 -17.64
C LEU A 597 -10.92 -5.18 -18.60
N ILE A 598 -11.39 -5.38 -19.81
CA ILE A 598 -11.45 -4.35 -20.84
C ILE A 598 -12.89 -4.18 -21.35
N PRO A 599 -13.29 -2.98 -21.78
CA PRO A 599 -14.53 -2.82 -22.49
C PRO A 599 -14.48 -3.61 -23.82
N THR A 600 -15.49 -4.42 -24.10
CA THR A 600 -15.57 -5.25 -25.31
C THR A 600 -16.85 -4.93 -26.10
N ASP A 601 -16.78 -5.01 -27.43
CA ASP A 601 -17.89 -5.04 -28.42
C ASP A 601 -19.13 -4.19 -28.03
N GLY A 602 -19.03 -2.88 -28.18
CA GLY A 602 -20.15 -1.98 -27.87
C GLY A 602 -20.45 -1.86 -26.35
N ASN A 603 -19.85 -2.70 -25.54
CA ASN A 603 -19.98 -2.66 -24.09
C ASN A 603 -18.99 -1.62 -23.53
N LYS A 604 -19.50 -0.47 -23.14
CA LYS A 604 -18.69 0.66 -22.69
C LYS A 604 -18.04 0.45 -21.33
N ARG A 605 -18.31 -0.66 -20.62
CA ARG A 605 -17.87 -0.92 -19.25
C ARG A 605 -17.39 -2.36 -19.07
N ALA A 606 -16.17 -2.53 -18.62
CA ALA A 606 -15.50 -3.82 -18.47
C ALA A 606 -16.24 -4.83 -17.57
N ASN A 607 -16.98 -4.35 -16.57
CA ASN A 607 -17.65 -5.23 -15.60
C ASN A 607 -18.89 -5.96 -16.15
N GLU A 608 -19.44 -5.51 -17.29
CA GLU A 608 -20.57 -6.21 -17.93
C GLU A 608 -20.21 -7.62 -18.42
N THR A 609 -18.93 -7.85 -18.70
CA THR A 609 -18.39 -9.13 -19.15
C THR A 609 -17.35 -9.68 -18.17
N PHE A 610 -17.43 -9.32 -16.88
CA PHE A 610 -16.44 -9.66 -15.85
C PHE A 610 -16.15 -11.17 -15.81
N ILE A 611 -17.18 -12.00 -15.61
CA ILE A 611 -17.01 -13.46 -15.48
C ILE A 611 -16.41 -14.05 -16.75
N LYS A 612 -16.95 -13.70 -17.93
CA LYS A 612 -16.43 -14.17 -19.21
C LYS A 612 -14.95 -13.85 -19.38
N GLN A 613 -14.53 -12.62 -19.04
CA GLN A 613 -13.14 -12.22 -19.19
C GLN A 613 -12.23 -12.92 -18.18
N LEU A 614 -12.68 -13.10 -16.92
CA LEU A 614 -11.91 -13.88 -15.94
C LEU A 614 -11.67 -15.31 -16.40
N THR A 615 -12.71 -15.98 -16.90
CA THR A 615 -12.61 -17.35 -17.40
C THR A 615 -11.61 -17.45 -18.55
N MET A 616 -11.73 -16.59 -19.57
CA MET A 616 -10.81 -16.57 -20.71
C MET A 616 -9.35 -16.27 -20.28
N ASN A 617 -9.14 -15.39 -19.29
CA ASN A 617 -7.81 -15.10 -18.76
C ASN A 617 -7.22 -16.35 -18.08
N ALA A 618 -8.00 -17.05 -17.26
CA ALA A 618 -7.55 -18.24 -16.53
C ALA A 618 -7.25 -19.41 -17.47
N GLU A 619 -8.13 -19.69 -18.42
CA GLU A 619 -7.92 -20.73 -19.43
C GLU A 619 -6.67 -20.48 -20.26
N ALA A 620 -6.47 -19.24 -20.72
CA ALA A 620 -5.30 -18.88 -21.50
C ALA A 620 -3.99 -19.08 -20.72
N ALA A 621 -3.97 -18.73 -19.43
CA ALA A 621 -2.81 -18.93 -18.56
C ALA A 621 -2.49 -20.41 -18.35
N ILE A 622 -3.49 -21.23 -18.03
CA ILE A 622 -3.33 -22.67 -17.83
C ILE A 622 -2.84 -23.34 -19.13
N ASN A 623 -3.46 -23.00 -20.26
CA ASN A 623 -3.06 -23.54 -21.56
C ASN A 623 -1.61 -23.15 -21.92
N ALA A 624 -1.18 -21.94 -21.58
CA ALA A 624 0.18 -21.49 -21.83
C ALA A 624 1.21 -22.26 -20.99
N LEU A 625 0.93 -22.47 -19.69
CA LEU A 625 1.79 -23.26 -18.79
C LEU A 625 1.86 -24.73 -19.19
N ASP A 626 0.73 -25.32 -19.58
CA ASP A 626 0.64 -26.70 -20.02
C ASP A 626 1.42 -26.92 -21.31
N LYS A 627 1.27 -26.02 -22.30
CA LYS A 627 2.01 -26.04 -23.57
C LYS A 627 3.52 -25.83 -23.37
N ALA A 628 3.94 -24.99 -22.41
CA ALA A 628 5.35 -24.80 -22.08
C ALA A 628 5.98 -26.01 -21.35
N GLY A 629 5.19 -26.97 -20.90
CA GLY A 629 5.66 -28.14 -20.16
C GLY A 629 5.91 -27.87 -18.68
N TYR A 630 5.57 -26.69 -18.16
CA TYR A 630 5.85 -26.29 -16.78
C TYR A 630 4.76 -26.72 -15.81
N GLY A 631 3.49 -26.55 -16.16
CA GLY A 631 2.36 -26.76 -15.27
C GLY A 631 1.47 -27.92 -15.65
N ASP A 632 1.07 -28.73 -14.67
CA ASP A 632 0.06 -29.77 -14.85
C ASP A 632 -1.34 -29.17 -14.73
N ARG A 633 -2.08 -29.16 -15.84
CA ARG A 633 -3.43 -28.62 -15.91
C ARG A 633 -4.45 -29.28 -14.96
N ASN A 634 -4.15 -30.48 -14.48
CA ASN A 634 -5.00 -31.25 -13.57
C ASN A 634 -4.67 -30.93 -12.08
N ARG A 635 -3.60 -30.20 -11.81
CA ARG A 635 -3.14 -29.83 -10.48
C ARG A 635 -2.95 -28.32 -10.35
N VAL A 636 -4.01 -27.54 -10.58
CA VAL A 636 -3.98 -26.08 -10.56
C VAL A 636 -4.76 -25.51 -9.39
N ALA A 637 -4.13 -24.61 -8.65
CA ALA A 637 -4.79 -23.74 -7.67
C ALA A 637 -4.84 -22.30 -8.18
N VAL A 638 -5.83 -21.55 -7.71
CA VAL A 638 -5.91 -20.11 -7.88
C VAL A 638 -5.98 -19.41 -6.53
N GLY A 639 -5.31 -18.27 -6.39
CA GLY A 639 -5.35 -17.51 -5.15
C GLY A 639 -5.31 -16.01 -5.37
N GLY A 640 -5.70 -15.29 -4.34
CA GLY A 640 -5.61 -13.84 -4.33
C GLY A 640 -6.10 -13.22 -3.02
N HIS A 641 -5.72 -11.96 -2.85
CA HIS A 641 -6.09 -11.15 -1.71
C HIS A 641 -7.08 -10.06 -2.14
N SER A 642 -8.05 -9.70 -1.29
CA SER A 642 -8.98 -8.60 -1.54
C SER A 642 -9.80 -8.83 -2.84
N TYR A 643 -9.63 -8.02 -3.87
CA TYR A 643 -10.28 -8.22 -5.17
C TYR A 643 -9.78 -9.48 -5.90
N GLY A 644 -8.56 -9.94 -5.59
CA GLY A 644 -8.06 -11.25 -6.03
C GLY A 644 -8.78 -12.42 -5.36
N SER A 645 -9.16 -12.30 -4.09
CA SER A 645 -10.00 -13.27 -3.38
C SER A 645 -11.41 -13.37 -4.00
N PHE A 646 -11.99 -12.22 -4.32
CA PHE A 646 -13.25 -12.15 -5.06
C PHE A 646 -13.16 -12.84 -6.43
N MET A 647 -12.08 -12.63 -7.18
CA MET A 647 -11.78 -13.33 -8.43
C MET A 647 -11.70 -14.85 -8.21
N THR A 648 -10.94 -15.28 -7.19
CA THR A 648 -10.77 -16.71 -6.85
C THR A 648 -12.11 -17.40 -6.65
N ALA A 649 -12.99 -16.83 -5.83
CA ALA A 649 -14.32 -17.38 -5.60
C ALA A 649 -15.18 -17.44 -6.87
N ASN A 650 -15.10 -16.40 -7.73
CA ASN A 650 -15.81 -16.40 -9.01
C ASN A 650 -15.28 -17.46 -9.98
N LEU A 651 -13.97 -17.63 -10.06
CA LEU A 651 -13.38 -18.67 -10.93
C LEU A 651 -13.80 -20.08 -10.50
N LEU A 652 -13.82 -20.37 -9.20
CA LEU A 652 -14.31 -21.64 -8.67
C LEU A 652 -15.83 -21.81 -8.90
N ALA A 653 -16.62 -20.74 -8.82
CA ALA A 653 -18.07 -20.81 -8.99
C ALA A 653 -18.50 -20.95 -10.46
N HIS A 654 -17.66 -20.54 -11.42
CA HIS A 654 -18.03 -20.47 -12.84
C HIS A 654 -17.17 -21.36 -13.76
N THR A 655 -16.16 -22.06 -13.22
CA THR A 655 -15.29 -22.95 -13.99
C THR A 655 -14.96 -24.23 -13.22
N LYS A 656 -14.41 -25.24 -13.91
CA LYS A 656 -13.83 -26.44 -13.32
C LYS A 656 -12.30 -26.51 -13.52
N LEU A 657 -11.68 -25.36 -13.74
CA LEU A 657 -10.26 -25.26 -14.06
C LEU A 657 -9.34 -25.52 -12.85
N PHE A 658 -9.87 -25.39 -11.64
CA PHE A 658 -9.07 -25.36 -10.41
C PHE A 658 -9.48 -26.47 -9.44
N LYS A 659 -8.49 -27.11 -8.84
CA LYS A 659 -8.67 -28.08 -7.76
C LYS A 659 -8.87 -27.38 -6.40
N ALA A 660 -8.21 -26.24 -6.21
CA ALA A 660 -8.35 -25.46 -5.00
C ALA A 660 -8.29 -23.94 -5.24
N GLY A 661 -8.90 -23.19 -4.32
CA GLY A 661 -8.84 -21.74 -4.24
C GLY A 661 -8.39 -21.24 -2.88
N ILE A 662 -7.54 -20.22 -2.87
CA ILE A 662 -7.06 -19.50 -1.67
C ILE A 662 -7.61 -18.08 -1.70
N ALA A 663 -8.62 -17.80 -0.87
CA ALA A 663 -9.37 -16.56 -0.90
C ALA A 663 -9.17 -15.75 0.39
N ARG A 664 -8.33 -14.69 0.33
CA ARG A 664 -7.92 -13.90 1.50
C ARG A 664 -8.63 -12.53 1.51
N SER A 665 -9.30 -12.18 2.61
CA SER A 665 -9.96 -10.87 2.86
C SER A 665 -10.82 -10.40 1.68
N GLY A 666 -11.74 -11.25 1.21
CA GLY A 666 -12.57 -11.00 0.02
C GLY A 666 -13.89 -10.31 0.32
N ALA A 667 -14.58 -9.91 -0.75
CA ALA A 667 -15.95 -9.41 -0.72
C ALA A 667 -16.79 -10.25 -1.68
N PHE A 668 -17.53 -11.22 -1.16
CA PHE A 668 -18.19 -12.25 -1.95
C PHE A 668 -19.64 -11.92 -2.32
N ASN A 669 -20.26 -10.97 -1.62
CA ASN A 669 -21.58 -10.45 -1.93
C ASN A 669 -21.53 -8.94 -2.19
N ARG A 670 -21.69 -8.52 -3.44
CA ARG A 670 -21.60 -7.12 -3.86
C ARG A 670 -22.80 -6.27 -3.47
N SER A 671 -23.92 -6.88 -3.05
CA SER A 671 -25.04 -6.12 -2.48
C SER A 671 -24.63 -5.37 -1.20
N LEU A 672 -23.60 -5.86 -0.47
CA LEU A 672 -23.03 -5.21 0.70
C LEU A 672 -22.10 -4.03 0.33
N THR A 673 -21.83 -3.79 -0.95
CA THR A 673 -21.08 -2.62 -1.44
C THR A 673 -21.92 -1.82 -2.45
N PRO A 674 -23.12 -1.32 -2.07
CA PRO A 674 -24.14 -0.88 -3.01
C PRO A 674 -23.81 0.42 -3.77
N TYR A 675 -22.80 1.16 -3.36
CA TYR A 675 -22.40 2.42 -3.99
C TYR A 675 -21.09 2.34 -4.75
N GLY A 676 -20.73 1.14 -5.24
CA GLY A 676 -19.55 0.90 -6.05
C GLY A 676 -18.39 0.22 -5.32
N PHE A 677 -17.47 -0.33 -6.09
CA PHE A 677 -16.29 -1.03 -5.64
C PHE A 677 -15.21 -0.96 -6.73
N GLN A 678 -13.95 -0.96 -6.35
CA GLN A 678 -12.84 -0.79 -7.30
C GLN A 678 -13.11 0.37 -8.29
N ASN A 679 -13.06 0.10 -9.60
CA ASN A 679 -13.35 1.07 -10.66
C ASN A 679 -14.86 1.15 -11.03
N GLU A 680 -15.74 0.40 -10.35
CA GLU A 680 -17.18 0.49 -10.54
C GLU A 680 -17.74 1.66 -9.73
N SER A 681 -18.38 2.59 -10.40
CA SER A 681 -18.99 3.79 -9.80
C SER A 681 -20.51 3.77 -9.78
N ARG A 682 -21.13 2.81 -10.47
CA ARG A 682 -22.60 2.66 -10.47
C ARG A 682 -23.08 2.10 -9.14
N ASN A 683 -24.28 2.47 -8.73
CA ASN A 683 -24.91 1.88 -7.56
C ASN A 683 -25.60 0.56 -7.90
N TYR A 684 -25.87 -0.24 -6.87
CA TYR A 684 -26.51 -1.53 -6.94
C TYR A 684 -27.84 -1.50 -7.68
N TRP A 685 -28.76 -0.60 -7.32
CA TRP A 685 -30.09 -0.53 -7.89
C TRP A 685 -30.10 -0.12 -9.37
N GLY A 686 -29.18 0.75 -9.79
CA GLY A 686 -29.02 1.15 -11.19
C GLY A 686 -28.23 0.17 -12.06
N SER A 687 -27.70 -0.92 -11.48
CA SER A 687 -26.91 -1.93 -12.20
C SER A 687 -27.06 -3.31 -11.55
N TYR A 688 -28.30 -3.60 -11.13
CA TYR A 688 -28.66 -4.79 -10.35
C TYR A 688 -28.10 -6.08 -10.94
N LYS A 689 -28.35 -6.34 -12.23
CA LYS A 689 -27.89 -7.55 -12.90
C LYS A 689 -26.37 -7.75 -12.80
N MET A 690 -25.59 -6.71 -13.09
CA MET A 690 -24.12 -6.76 -13.01
C MET A 690 -23.64 -7.10 -11.59
N TYR A 691 -24.23 -6.48 -10.56
CA TYR A 691 -23.91 -6.78 -9.17
C TYR A 691 -24.24 -8.22 -8.78
N GLN A 692 -25.36 -8.76 -9.26
CA GLN A 692 -25.78 -10.14 -9.02
C GLN A 692 -24.84 -11.12 -9.73
N ASP A 693 -24.59 -10.90 -11.01
CA ASP A 693 -23.74 -11.76 -11.83
C ASP A 693 -22.29 -11.84 -11.29
N MET A 694 -21.78 -10.73 -10.78
CA MET A 694 -20.44 -10.68 -10.22
C MET A 694 -20.31 -11.28 -8.80
N SER A 695 -21.41 -11.46 -8.06
CA SER A 695 -21.37 -11.92 -6.67
C SER A 695 -21.25 -13.45 -6.59
N PRO A 696 -20.09 -14.03 -6.25
CA PRO A 696 -19.94 -15.48 -6.16
C PRO A 696 -20.82 -16.11 -5.06
N PHE A 697 -21.28 -15.32 -4.10
CA PHE A 697 -22.27 -15.75 -3.11
C PHE A 697 -23.54 -16.33 -3.76
N ASN A 698 -24.04 -15.72 -4.85
CA ASN A 698 -25.21 -16.17 -5.57
C ASN A 698 -24.98 -17.50 -6.31
N TYR A 699 -23.76 -17.91 -6.49
CA TYR A 699 -23.34 -19.11 -7.19
C TYR A 699 -22.66 -20.13 -6.27
N ALA A 700 -22.86 -20.02 -4.95
CA ALA A 700 -22.28 -20.92 -3.97
C ALA A 700 -22.57 -22.41 -4.28
N HIS A 701 -23.77 -22.72 -4.74
CA HIS A 701 -24.18 -24.07 -5.16
C HIS A 701 -23.41 -24.64 -6.36
N LYS A 702 -22.80 -23.78 -7.18
CA LYS A 702 -22.01 -24.16 -8.38
C LYS A 702 -20.52 -24.28 -8.11
N LEU A 703 -20.04 -23.85 -6.94
CA LEU A 703 -18.62 -23.85 -6.64
C LEU A 703 -18.03 -25.25 -6.80
N SER A 704 -16.97 -25.34 -7.61
CA SER A 704 -16.18 -26.56 -7.85
C SER A 704 -14.83 -26.47 -7.15
N GLY A 705 -14.22 -27.64 -6.85
CA GLY A 705 -12.97 -27.70 -6.09
C GLY A 705 -13.15 -27.32 -4.61
N ALA A 706 -12.04 -27.13 -3.93
CA ALA A 706 -11.99 -26.80 -2.50
C ALA A 706 -11.57 -25.34 -2.26
N ILE A 707 -12.27 -24.61 -1.39
CA ILE A 707 -11.93 -23.21 -1.11
C ILE A 707 -11.48 -22.97 0.34
N LEU A 708 -10.33 -22.32 0.51
CA LEU A 708 -9.84 -21.81 1.81
C LEU A 708 -10.15 -20.33 1.90
N LEU A 709 -11.03 -19.97 2.81
CA LEU A 709 -11.37 -18.58 3.15
C LEU A 709 -10.53 -18.15 4.35
N ILE A 710 -9.78 -17.08 4.22
CA ILE A 710 -9.00 -16.50 5.33
C ILE A 710 -9.40 -15.03 5.47
N HIS A 711 -9.75 -14.60 6.69
CA HIS A 711 -10.15 -13.21 6.93
C HIS A 711 -9.71 -12.74 8.31
N ALA A 712 -9.24 -11.51 8.40
CA ALA A 712 -8.90 -10.91 9.68
C ALA A 712 -10.14 -10.27 10.35
N ASN A 713 -10.28 -10.44 11.66
CA ASN A 713 -11.48 -10.00 12.39
C ASN A 713 -11.56 -8.47 12.56
N ARG A 714 -10.46 -7.74 12.30
CA ARG A 714 -10.42 -6.26 12.30
C ARG A 714 -10.19 -5.70 10.91
N ASP A 715 -10.70 -6.36 9.85
CA ASP A 715 -10.59 -5.84 8.48
C ASP A 715 -11.34 -4.51 8.36
N GLU A 716 -10.60 -3.44 8.17
CA GLU A 716 -11.08 -2.07 8.08
C GLU A 716 -11.31 -1.59 6.64
N ASN A 717 -10.99 -2.40 5.65
CA ASN A 717 -11.11 -2.01 4.25
C ASN A 717 -12.57 -1.93 3.82
N THR A 718 -12.92 -0.87 3.13
CA THR A 718 -14.28 -0.64 2.65
C THR A 718 -14.74 -1.75 1.71
N GLY A 719 -15.74 -2.48 2.13
CA GLY A 719 -16.39 -3.54 1.34
C GLY A 719 -15.89 -4.95 1.57
N THR A 720 -14.76 -5.15 2.27
CA THR A 720 -14.22 -6.47 2.64
C THR A 720 -14.37 -6.75 4.14
N PHE A 721 -15.48 -6.37 4.74
CA PHE A 721 -15.76 -6.66 6.15
C PHE A 721 -15.82 -8.16 6.40
N THR A 722 -15.41 -8.60 7.58
CA THR A 722 -15.31 -10.02 7.97
C THR A 722 -16.60 -10.80 7.71
N ILE A 723 -17.76 -10.16 7.87
CA ILE A 723 -19.08 -10.72 7.56
C ILE A 723 -19.19 -11.24 6.11
N GLN A 724 -18.42 -10.75 5.17
CA GLN A 724 -18.41 -11.25 3.80
C GLN A 724 -17.97 -12.72 3.74
N SER A 725 -16.91 -13.07 4.45
CA SER A 725 -16.40 -14.46 4.55
C SER A 725 -17.28 -15.33 5.41
N GLU A 726 -17.77 -14.83 6.53
CA GLU A 726 -18.68 -15.56 7.42
C GLU A 726 -19.93 -16.03 6.66
N ARG A 727 -20.60 -15.13 5.97
CA ARG A 727 -21.83 -15.43 5.21
C ARG A 727 -21.54 -16.32 4.00
N PHE A 728 -20.42 -16.15 3.33
CA PHE A 728 -20.05 -17.01 2.22
C PHE A 728 -19.69 -18.42 2.68
N TYR A 729 -18.98 -18.56 3.82
CA TYR A 729 -18.73 -19.86 4.45
C TYR A 729 -20.05 -20.59 4.78
N GLN A 730 -21.02 -19.90 5.40
CA GLN A 730 -22.32 -20.48 5.72
C GLN A 730 -23.06 -20.96 4.46
N ALA A 731 -23.04 -20.15 3.39
CA ALA A 731 -23.66 -20.51 2.13
C ALA A 731 -23.01 -21.75 1.51
N LEU A 732 -21.68 -21.81 1.47
CA LEU A 732 -20.93 -22.93 0.92
C LEU A 732 -21.13 -24.22 1.74
N ARG A 733 -21.10 -24.11 3.07
CA ARG A 733 -21.39 -25.24 3.96
C ARG A 733 -22.80 -25.77 3.74
N GLY A 734 -23.79 -24.90 3.63
CA GLY A 734 -25.18 -25.29 3.35
C GLY A 734 -25.38 -25.95 1.98
N GLN A 735 -24.43 -25.77 1.07
CA GLN A 735 -24.41 -26.38 -0.26
C GLN A 735 -23.43 -27.56 -0.36
N ASN A 736 -23.02 -28.17 0.76
CA ASN A 736 -22.11 -29.33 0.84
C ASN A 736 -20.78 -29.12 0.07
N LYS A 737 -20.22 -27.90 0.10
CA LYS A 737 -18.96 -27.59 -0.61
C LYS A 737 -17.75 -27.82 0.29
N TYR A 738 -16.61 -28.18 -0.32
CA TYR A 738 -15.32 -28.28 0.38
C TYR A 738 -14.83 -26.87 0.72
N VAL A 739 -15.08 -26.45 1.95
CA VAL A 739 -14.74 -25.09 2.43
C VAL A 739 -14.10 -25.15 3.81
N ARG A 740 -13.05 -24.37 4.00
CA ARG A 740 -12.47 -24.06 5.31
C ARG A 740 -12.46 -22.55 5.52
N TYR A 741 -12.85 -22.09 6.69
CA TYR A 741 -12.79 -20.68 7.07
C TYR A 741 -11.86 -20.49 8.27
N VAL A 742 -10.91 -19.59 8.13
CA VAL A 742 -9.92 -19.21 9.13
C VAL A 742 -10.09 -17.74 9.43
N GLU A 743 -10.40 -17.41 10.67
CA GLU A 743 -10.48 -16.05 11.16
C GLU A 743 -9.22 -15.70 11.95
N LEU A 744 -8.52 -14.63 11.50
CA LEU A 744 -7.27 -14.17 12.10
C LEU A 744 -7.55 -13.11 13.17
N PRO A 745 -7.11 -13.30 14.42
CA PRO A 745 -7.34 -12.33 15.47
C PRO A 745 -6.48 -11.08 15.30
N LEU A 746 -7.01 -9.92 15.71
CA LEU A 746 -6.33 -8.64 15.86
C LEU A 746 -5.75 -8.03 14.59
N ASP A 747 -5.75 -8.73 13.47
CA ASP A 747 -5.24 -8.23 12.20
C ASP A 747 -6.32 -7.47 11.41
N GLY A 748 -5.89 -6.70 10.41
CA GLY A 748 -6.76 -5.96 9.53
C GLY A 748 -6.70 -6.45 8.09
N HIS A 749 -7.05 -5.60 7.14
CA HIS A 749 -7.07 -5.95 5.72
C HIS A 749 -5.72 -6.49 5.23
N ARG A 750 -4.62 -5.96 5.74
CA ARG A 750 -3.26 -6.46 5.50
C ARG A 750 -2.80 -7.22 6.74
N TYR A 751 -2.29 -8.43 6.56
CA TYR A 751 -1.81 -9.26 7.66
C TYR A 751 -0.40 -8.84 8.04
N LEU A 752 -0.26 -8.30 9.23
CA LEU A 752 1.01 -7.76 9.75
C LEU A 752 1.50 -8.53 10.98
N ILE A 753 0.64 -9.33 11.60
CA ILE A 753 0.96 -10.05 12.83
C ILE A 753 1.71 -11.34 12.48
N THR A 754 2.87 -11.53 13.07
CA THR A 754 3.79 -12.66 12.81
C THR A 754 3.08 -14.00 12.90
N GLU A 755 2.38 -14.24 14.00
CA GLU A 755 1.69 -15.52 14.27
C GLU A 755 0.58 -15.76 13.23
N ASN A 756 -0.16 -14.72 12.85
CA ASN A 756 -1.17 -14.81 11.81
C ASN A 756 -0.56 -15.12 10.44
N VAL A 757 0.54 -14.44 10.07
CA VAL A 757 1.23 -14.67 8.79
C VAL A 757 1.70 -16.12 8.69
N LEU A 758 2.35 -16.64 9.74
CA LEU A 758 2.83 -18.02 9.76
C LEU A 758 1.67 -19.02 9.73
N HIS A 759 0.59 -18.76 10.46
CA HIS A 759 -0.60 -19.63 10.45
C HIS A 759 -1.31 -19.62 9.08
N VAL A 760 -1.39 -18.48 8.42
CA VAL A 760 -1.90 -18.38 7.03
C VAL A 760 -1.08 -19.21 6.06
N LEU A 761 0.23 -19.19 6.18
CA LEU A 761 1.12 -20.01 5.35
C LEU A 761 0.92 -21.50 5.64
N TYR A 762 0.79 -21.89 6.92
CA TYR A 762 0.50 -23.25 7.35
C TYR A 762 -0.83 -23.77 6.77
N GLU A 763 -1.92 -23.02 6.95
CA GLU A 763 -3.24 -23.39 6.44
C GLU A 763 -3.26 -23.51 4.91
N THR A 764 -2.60 -22.56 4.24
CA THR A 764 -2.49 -22.56 2.79
C THR A 764 -1.65 -23.76 2.31
N HIS A 765 -0.55 -24.09 3.00
CA HIS A 765 0.30 -25.23 2.67
C HIS A 765 -0.49 -26.52 2.76
N LEU A 766 -1.15 -26.79 3.89
CA LEU A 766 -1.96 -28.01 4.05
C LEU A 766 -3.07 -28.11 3.00
N TRP A 767 -3.71 -26.99 2.67
CA TRP A 767 -4.78 -26.96 1.67
C TRP A 767 -4.29 -27.31 0.28
N LEU A 768 -3.15 -26.73 -0.13
CA LEU A 768 -2.53 -26.99 -1.43
C LEU A 768 -1.98 -28.42 -1.52
N GLU A 769 -1.31 -28.92 -0.48
CA GLU A 769 -0.84 -30.31 -0.42
C GLU A 769 -2.01 -31.30 -0.58
N LYS A 770 -3.11 -31.06 0.14
CA LYS A 770 -4.26 -31.97 0.12
C LYS A 770 -5.01 -31.98 -1.21
N TYR A 771 -5.35 -30.80 -1.73
CA TYR A 771 -6.31 -30.69 -2.83
C TYR A 771 -5.68 -30.39 -4.20
N VAL A 772 -4.38 -30.05 -4.25
CA VAL A 772 -3.67 -29.77 -5.50
C VAL A 772 -2.56 -30.79 -5.77
N LYS A 773 -1.60 -30.92 -4.87
CA LYS A 773 -0.47 -31.82 -5.05
C LYS A 773 -0.92 -33.30 -4.99
N ASN A 774 -1.81 -33.62 -4.06
CA ASN A 774 -2.41 -34.94 -3.86
C ASN A 774 -3.90 -34.98 -4.27
N ALA A 775 -4.28 -34.29 -5.35
CA ALA A 775 -5.66 -34.13 -5.80
C ALA A 775 -6.35 -35.46 -6.09
N ASP A 776 -5.64 -36.43 -6.66
CA ASP A 776 -6.20 -37.76 -7.03
C ASP A 776 -6.61 -38.59 -5.80
N ALA A 777 -5.89 -38.42 -4.67
CA ALA A 777 -6.23 -39.05 -3.40
C ALA A 777 -7.39 -38.35 -2.68
N ASN A 778 -7.69 -37.08 -3.03
CA ASN A 778 -8.69 -36.23 -2.38
C ASN A 778 -9.63 -35.58 -3.41
N PRO A 779 -10.39 -36.34 -4.21
CA PRO A 779 -11.23 -35.79 -5.25
C PRO A 779 -12.39 -34.97 -4.65
N THR A 780 -12.63 -33.78 -5.20
CA THR A 780 -13.70 -32.85 -4.80
C THR A 780 -14.93 -32.91 -5.73
N ASP A 781 -14.85 -33.70 -6.80
CA ASP A 781 -15.88 -33.74 -7.87
C ASP A 781 -16.84 -34.93 -7.75
N LYS A 782 -16.72 -35.76 -6.69
CA LYS A 782 -17.70 -36.84 -6.46
C LYS A 782 -18.99 -36.27 -5.88
N PRO A 783 -20.17 -36.60 -6.42
CA PRO A 783 -21.43 -36.27 -5.76
C PRO A 783 -21.43 -36.86 -4.34
N SER A 784 -21.87 -36.13 -3.35
CA SER A 784 -22.18 -36.74 -2.04
C SER A 784 -23.32 -37.73 -2.24
N ASP A 785 -23.23 -38.92 -1.66
CA ASP A 785 -24.23 -39.97 -1.78
C ASP A 785 -25.66 -39.55 -1.36
N GLU A 786 -25.84 -38.36 -0.80
CA GLU A 786 -27.14 -37.78 -0.46
C GLU A 786 -27.90 -37.14 -1.63
N GLU A 787 -27.23 -36.59 -2.66
CA GLU A 787 -27.92 -36.05 -3.85
C GLU A 787 -28.67 -37.14 -4.65
N SER A 788 -28.25 -38.41 -4.56
CA SER A 788 -28.90 -39.52 -5.22
C SER A 788 -30.21 -39.96 -4.52
N LYS A 789 -30.43 -39.58 -3.26
CA LYS A 789 -31.63 -39.99 -2.48
C LYS A 789 -32.75 -38.95 -2.52
N ASP A 790 -32.43 -37.67 -2.57
CA ASP A 790 -33.44 -36.60 -2.65
C ASP A 790 -34.02 -36.45 -4.06
N GLY A 791 -33.22 -36.68 -5.10
CA GLY A 791 -33.71 -36.70 -6.48
C GLY A 791 -34.73 -37.82 -6.79
N LYS A 792 -34.71 -38.93 -5.99
CA LYS A 792 -35.68 -39.99 -6.10
C LYS A 792 -36.95 -39.77 -5.30
N LYS A 793 -36.87 -38.98 -4.19
CA LYS A 793 -38.06 -38.65 -3.40
C LYS A 793 -38.91 -37.54 -4.02
N SER A 794 -38.33 -36.59 -4.71
CA SER A 794 -39.05 -35.51 -5.37
C SER A 794 -39.79 -36.01 -6.65
N LYS A 795 -39.27 -37.02 -7.32
CA LYS A 795 -39.97 -37.68 -8.46
C LYS A 795 -41.13 -38.57 -8.04
N LYS A 796 -41.16 -39.07 -6.80
CA LYS A 796 -42.26 -39.89 -6.28
C LYS A 796 -43.39 -39.04 -5.67
N ALA A 797 -43.06 -37.86 -5.15
CA ALA A 797 -44.07 -36.91 -4.61
C ALA A 797 -44.87 -36.18 -5.66
N ASN A 798 -44.36 -36.04 -6.91
CA ASN A 798 -45.06 -35.40 -8.01
C ASN A 798 -45.85 -36.40 -8.89
N ALA A 799 -45.81 -37.71 -8.62
CA ALA A 799 -46.62 -38.71 -9.29
C ALA A 799 -47.93 -39.04 -8.59
N ASP A 800 -48.07 -38.65 -7.35
CA ASP A 800 -49.30 -38.90 -6.54
C ASP A 800 -50.24 -37.66 -6.43
N ASN A 801 -49.90 -36.55 -7.15
CA ASN A 801 -50.73 -35.35 -7.22
C ASN A 801 -51.05 -34.89 -8.65
N MET A 802 -51.34 -35.82 -9.58
CA MET A 802 -52.05 -35.56 -10.84
C MET A 802 -53.29 -36.40 -10.92
#